data_a189cc216055f235a8bcaceb5a99e815
#
_entry.id   a189cc216055f235a8bcaceb5a99e815
#
_cell.length_a   1.000
_cell.length_b   1.000
_cell.length_c   1.000
_cell.angle_alpha   90.00
_cell.angle_beta   90.00
_cell.angle_gamma   90.00
#
_symmetry.space_group_name_H-M   'P 1'
#
loop_
_entity.id
_entity.type
_entity.pdbx_description
1 polymer ?
#
loop_
_entity_poly.entity_id
_entity_poly.type
_entity_poly.pdbx_seq_one_letter_code
_entity_poly.pdbx_strand_id
1 'polypeptide(L)'
;MLYSPDLSEVILCNKLSSCNQAFIGRKDEIKAIASHLSNQSVLFITGMAGIGKSEVAKAYAQTNRKKYTNIIYLYYTGDLRKDIANLTFADDSVEMNEEVRFQNHYKVMQRLHTDTLLILDNFNVLPKDEPFLKELMKNDMQLLITSRCKLKNYDSIEIKELDKDKELKELFYKHCPSAKRDPDSVSAIIEEVNCHTLTVCMAALTLEASGMEPEELLQELRSCGIGQNMEEIEVFKDDEFSYASMIGHLRMLMKLNRLNEDSIDILRNLSLLPVSGVYKSAFKMWLELDSLKNVNELIRYGIISEDTENKTIALHPLIQEVAIAETIPTVSDCHVMLNHLHIICLAHGLDVKRPVTVMECLKSINRHIIIDNKAYYLLFLQDMYPYFDKYLDTDYPSELVERIEYVMNLMSDSGKSNETSKSCNSDKSGTPDITQETNHISACDKALLLDYKAQLLFPRKEYDNAIKKYKKAIALMENYHKTNTADARSANPLSNLHNNISTAYLFRKKLEEAVSELKTAFTVRREYASLGLIENNDTLQQTLSLANMLVQNKEYDSALEIIDFCESTIDEVMGRNNLDYGMCEFYRGVIAYTRSQPVIAEQHLLNADAVFHAVMNENPDNDYSKSTARYLYSLYMRWGKSLRSNIIIHIDSS
;
A
#
# COMPACT_ATOMS: atom_id res chain seq x y z
N MET A 1 12.03 -35.48 13.14
CA MET A 1 11.36 -34.41 12.41
C MET A 1 11.78 -33.10 13.05
N LEU A 2 12.31 -32.18 12.26
CA LEU A 2 12.51 -30.80 12.71
C LEU A 2 11.14 -30.15 12.74
N TYR A 3 10.78 -29.52 13.86
CA TYR A 3 9.52 -28.79 14.02
C TYR A 3 9.77 -27.32 13.69
N SER A 4 8.81 -26.71 13.01
CA SER A 4 8.80 -25.27 12.76
C SER A 4 8.59 -24.48 14.06
N PRO A 5 9.17 -23.28 14.20
CA PRO A 5 8.78 -22.37 15.26
C PRO A 5 7.29 -22.03 15.17
N ASP A 6 6.63 -21.81 16.29
CA ASP A 6 5.25 -21.31 16.31
C ASP A 6 5.28 -19.80 15.96
N LEU A 7 4.61 -19.44 14.88
CA LEU A 7 4.56 -18.07 14.37
C LEU A 7 3.32 -17.29 14.84
N SER A 8 2.48 -17.86 15.70
CA SER A 8 1.23 -17.21 16.14
C SER A 8 1.46 -15.86 16.83
N GLU A 9 2.63 -15.67 17.46
CA GLU A 9 3.05 -14.41 18.09
C GLU A 9 3.87 -13.52 17.15
N VAL A 10 4.40 -14.09 16.07
CA VAL A 10 5.33 -13.40 15.14
C VAL A 10 4.59 -12.80 13.96
N ILE A 11 3.60 -13.50 13.40
CA ILE A 11 2.80 -13.02 12.27
C ILE A 11 1.45 -12.51 12.78
N LEU A 12 1.28 -11.19 12.85
CA LEU A 12 0.13 -10.54 13.46
C LEU A 12 -1.13 -10.50 12.58
N CYS A 13 -1.00 -10.63 11.26
CA CYS A 13 -2.10 -10.40 10.32
C CYS A 13 -2.55 -11.63 9.54
N ASN A 14 -2.08 -12.81 9.89
CA ASN A 14 -2.29 -13.99 9.07
C ASN A 14 -3.28 -14.98 9.69
N LYS A 15 -4.48 -14.50 10.02
CA LYS A 15 -5.58 -15.40 10.34
C LYS A 15 -6.21 -15.87 9.05
N LEU A 16 -6.08 -17.18 8.78
CA LEU A 16 -6.85 -17.82 7.73
C LEU A 16 -8.33 -17.53 7.97
N SER A 17 -8.99 -16.85 7.03
CA SER A 17 -10.42 -16.62 7.10
C SER A 17 -11.17 -17.96 7.15
N SER A 18 -12.26 -18.01 7.89
CA SER A 18 -13.11 -19.20 7.92
C SER A 18 -13.61 -19.51 6.51
N CYS A 19 -13.65 -20.79 6.16
CA CYS A 19 -14.33 -21.24 4.97
C CYS A 19 -15.79 -20.78 5.00
N ASN A 20 -16.35 -20.45 3.84
CA ASN A 20 -17.76 -20.06 3.73
C ASN A 20 -18.66 -21.06 4.47
N GLN A 21 -19.55 -20.57 5.32
CA GLN A 21 -20.50 -21.43 6.08
C GLN A 21 -21.38 -22.30 5.17
N ALA A 22 -21.54 -21.88 3.92
CA ALA A 22 -22.25 -22.61 2.88
C ALA A 22 -21.38 -23.57 2.07
N PHE A 23 -20.11 -23.80 2.46
CA PHE A 23 -19.23 -24.73 1.77
C PHE A 23 -19.83 -26.15 1.71
N ILE A 24 -19.90 -26.72 0.51
CA ILE A 24 -20.53 -28.01 0.23
C ILE A 24 -19.64 -28.84 -0.67
N GLY A 25 -19.72 -30.16 -0.51
CA GLY A 25 -19.01 -31.11 -1.34
C GLY A 25 -17.48 -31.09 -1.15
N ARG A 26 -16.76 -31.34 -2.23
CA ARG A 26 -15.29 -31.24 -2.33
C ARG A 26 -14.51 -32.20 -1.41
N LYS A 27 -15.18 -33.24 -0.88
CA LYS A 27 -14.53 -34.18 0.05
C LYS A 27 -13.41 -34.97 -0.61
N ASP A 28 -13.60 -35.31 -1.88
CA ASP A 28 -12.62 -36.12 -2.63
C ASP A 28 -11.44 -35.26 -3.07
N GLU A 29 -11.67 -34.01 -3.44
CA GLU A 29 -10.61 -33.05 -3.72
C GLU A 29 -9.76 -32.77 -2.46
N ILE A 30 -10.40 -32.54 -1.32
CA ILE A 30 -9.70 -32.33 -0.04
C ILE A 30 -8.86 -33.57 0.35
N LYS A 31 -9.37 -34.80 0.14
CA LYS A 31 -8.60 -36.03 0.36
C LYS A 31 -7.44 -36.17 -0.63
N ALA A 32 -7.65 -35.82 -1.91
CA ALA A 32 -6.62 -35.85 -2.92
C ALA A 32 -5.49 -34.86 -2.59
N ILE A 33 -5.83 -33.63 -2.14
CA ILE A 33 -4.85 -32.65 -1.66
C ILE A 33 -4.06 -33.22 -0.46
N ALA A 34 -4.76 -33.82 0.51
CA ALA A 34 -4.11 -34.42 1.69
C ALA A 34 -3.16 -35.55 1.33
N SER A 35 -3.56 -36.43 0.40
CA SER A 35 -2.74 -37.53 -0.11
C SER A 35 -1.49 -37.02 -0.84
N HIS A 36 -1.66 -36.00 -1.70
CA HIS A 36 -0.55 -35.43 -2.44
C HIS A 36 0.46 -34.74 -1.51
N LEU A 37 0.01 -33.85 -0.63
CA LEU A 37 0.86 -33.13 0.32
C LEU A 37 1.46 -34.03 1.41
N SER A 38 1.11 -35.32 1.47
CA SER A 38 1.81 -36.30 2.30
C SER A 38 3.07 -36.83 1.62
N ASN A 39 3.19 -36.73 0.31
CA ASN A 39 4.29 -37.27 -0.49
C ASN A 39 5.12 -36.18 -1.17
N GLN A 40 4.54 -35.04 -1.47
CA GLN A 40 5.15 -33.91 -2.17
C GLN A 40 4.91 -32.63 -1.38
N SER A 41 5.80 -31.65 -1.53
CA SER A 41 5.69 -30.38 -0.80
C SER A 41 4.88 -29.32 -1.52
N VAL A 42 4.61 -29.46 -2.81
CA VAL A 42 3.96 -28.44 -3.65
C VAL A 42 2.80 -29.01 -4.44
N LEU A 43 1.66 -28.35 -4.41
CA LEU A 43 0.49 -28.72 -5.20
C LEU A 43 -0.23 -27.48 -5.72
N PHE A 44 -0.59 -27.51 -7.00
CA PHE A 44 -1.48 -26.51 -7.60
C PHE A 44 -2.93 -26.96 -7.59
N ILE A 45 -3.83 -26.06 -7.22
CA ILE A 45 -5.27 -26.18 -7.41
C ILE A 45 -5.65 -25.32 -8.62
N THR A 46 -6.09 -25.94 -9.70
CA THR A 46 -6.43 -25.25 -10.94
C THR A 46 -7.94 -25.30 -11.21
N GLY A 47 -8.43 -24.43 -12.09
CA GLY A 47 -9.85 -24.40 -12.50
C GLY A 47 -10.32 -22.98 -12.83
N MET A 48 -11.54 -22.86 -13.32
CA MET A 48 -12.14 -21.58 -13.73
C MET A 48 -12.22 -20.56 -12.59
N ALA A 49 -12.32 -19.28 -12.96
CA ALA A 49 -12.58 -18.20 -11.99
C ALA A 49 -13.94 -18.44 -11.28
N GLY A 50 -14.02 -18.22 -9.97
CA GLY A 50 -15.28 -18.37 -9.22
C GLY A 50 -15.75 -19.80 -8.95
N ILE A 51 -15.01 -20.85 -9.36
CA ILE A 51 -15.37 -22.25 -9.15
C ILE A 51 -15.17 -22.73 -7.70
N GLY A 52 -14.49 -21.94 -6.88
CA GLY A 52 -14.28 -22.22 -5.45
C GLY A 52 -12.90 -22.74 -5.07
N LYS A 53 -11.85 -22.50 -5.88
CA LYS A 53 -10.46 -22.93 -5.58
C LYS A 53 -9.95 -22.44 -4.22
N SER A 54 -10.12 -21.15 -3.94
CA SER A 54 -9.73 -20.53 -2.67
C SER A 54 -10.47 -21.14 -1.48
N GLU A 55 -11.78 -21.44 -1.65
CA GLU A 55 -12.59 -22.07 -0.62
C GLU A 55 -12.16 -23.53 -0.37
N VAL A 56 -11.77 -24.27 -1.40
CA VAL A 56 -11.20 -25.62 -1.25
C VAL A 56 -9.88 -25.57 -0.50
N ALA A 57 -9.00 -24.62 -0.81
CA ALA A 57 -7.72 -24.45 -0.09
C ALA A 57 -7.94 -24.11 1.40
N LYS A 58 -8.88 -23.20 1.70
CA LYS A 58 -9.26 -22.85 3.08
C LYS A 58 -9.89 -24.05 3.82
N ALA A 59 -10.80 -24.76 3.16
CA ALA A 59 -11.44 -25.96 3.73
C ALA A 59 -10.42 -27.06 4.03
N TYR A 60 -9.45 -27.27 3.13
CA TYR A 60 -8.35 -28.19 3.36
C TYR A 60 -7.55 -27.78 4.62
N ALA A 61 -7.15 -26.52 4.71
CA ALA A 61 -6.39 -26.02 5.85
C ALA A 61 -7.13 -26.18 7.19
N GLN A 62 -8.44 -25.87 7.21
CA GLN A 62 -9.27 -26.02 8.41
C GLN A 62 -9.44 -27.49 8.81
N THR A 63 -9.72 -28.35 7.84
CA THR A 63 -9.92 -29.80 8.09
C THR A 63 -8.64 -30.45 8.63
N ASN A 64 -7.48 -29.99 8.15
CA ASN A 64 -6.17 -30.52 8.52
C ASN A 64 -5.42 -29.65 9.54
N ARG A 65 -6.09 -28.71 10.23
CA ARG A 65 -5.47 -27.74 11.15
C ARG A 65 -4.53 -28.37 12.18
N LYS A 66 -4.86 -29.58 12.65
CA LYS A 66 -4.06 -30.31 13.65
C LYS A 66 -2.72 -30.86 13.09
N LYS A 67 -2.57 -30.93 11.77
CA LYS A 67 -1.35 -31.39 11.10
C LYS A 67 -0.29 -30.30 11.07
N TYR A 68 -0.69 -29.04 11.12
CA TYR A 68 0.19 -27.89 10.88
C TYR A 68 0.38 -27.06 12.16
N THR A 69 1.64 -26.80 12.50
CA THR A 69 2.02 -25.79 13.51
C THR A 69 1.62 -24.41 13.02
N ASN A 70 1.96 -24.10 11.76
CA ASN A 70 1.66 -22.82 11.12
C ASN A 70 0.83 -23.00 9.86
N ILE A 71 -0.13 -22.08 9.64
CA ILE A 71 -0.83 -21.93 8.36
C ILE A 71 -0.67 -20.48 7.93
N ILE A 72 -0.05 -20.24 6.80
CA ILE A 72 0.19 -18.93 6.22
C ILE A 72 -0.68 -18.78 4.97
N TYR A 73 -1.50 -17.74 4.91
CA TYR A 73 -2.30 -17.41 3.74
C TYR A 73 -1.75 -16.14 3.09
N LEU A 74 -1.32 -16.26 1.84
CA LEU A 74 -0.74 -15.19 1.06
C LEU A 74 -1.56 -15.00 -0.21
N TYR A 75 -2.10 -13.80 -0.40
CA TYR A 75 -2.78 -13.45 -1.64
C TYR A 75 -1.77 -12.86 -2.64
N TYR A 76 -1.67 -13.44 -3.82
CA TYR A 76 -0.75 -13.00 -4.85
C TYR A 76 -1.28 -11.75 -5.57
N THR A 77 -0.49 -10.67 -5.57
CA THR A 77 -0.85 -9.38 -6.17
C THR A 77 -0.06 -9.04 -7.44
N GLY A 78 0.88 -9.91 -7.85
CA GLY A 78 1.71 -9.73 -9.04
C GLY A 78 3.21 -9.77 -8.78
N ASP A 79 3.65 -9.70 -7.51
CA ASP A 79 5.04 -9.79 -7.10
C ASP A 79 5.14 -10.51 -5.75
N LEU A 80 5.65 -11.73 -5.77
CA LEU A 80 5.69 -12.59 -4.60
C LEU A 80 6.62 -12.07 -3.49
N ARG A 81 7.69 -11.36 -3.84
CA ARG A 81 8.61 -10.76 -2.86
C ARG A 81 7.92 -9.64 -2.09
N LYS A 82 7.16 -8.81 -2.79
CA LYS A 82 6.35 -7.75 -2.19
C LYS A 82 5.23 -8.32 -1.32
N ASP A 83 4.56 -9.36 -1.80
CA ASP A 83 3.49 -10.01 -1.04
C ASP A 83 4.02 -10.58 0.28
N ILE A 84 5.24 -11.16 0.27
CA ILE A 84 5.91 -11.63 1.49
C ILE A 84 6.34 -10.45 2.39
N ALA A 85 6.87 -9.36 1.81
CA ALA A 85 7.24 -8.17 2.56
C ALA A 85 6.02 -7.50 3.23
N ASN A 86 4.84 -7.66 2.63
CA ASN A 86 3.57 -7.09 3.11
C ASN A 86 2.88 -7.92 4.19
N LEU A 87 3.37 -9.13 4.49
CA LEU A 87 2.99 -9.81 5.72
C LEU A 87 3.39 -8.93 6.92
N THR A 88 2.55 -8.88 7.95
CA THR A 88 2.86 -8.10 9.15
C THR A 88 3.48 -8.99 10.19
N PHE A 89 4.74 -8.72 10.53
CA PHE A 89 5.48 -9.40 11.60
C PHE A 89 5.53 -8.51 12.85
N ALA A 90 5.65 -9.14 14.01
CA ALA A 90 5.69 -8.42 15.30
C ALA A 90 6.89 -7.46 15.40
N ASP A 91 8.00 -7.81 14.76
CA ASP A 91 9.24 -7.04 14.75
C ASP A 91 9.32 -5.99 13.63
N ASP A 92 8.25 -5.84 12.84
CA ASP A 92 8.22 -4.84 11.78
C ASP A 92 8.17 -3.43 12.38
N SER A 93 9.06 -2.56 11.89
CA SER A 93 8.99 -1.13 12.15
C SER A 93 8.60 -0.35 10.90
N VAL A 94 7.97 0.80 11.10
CA VAL A 94 7.55 1.70 10.01
C VAL A 94 8.75 2.21 9.21
N GLU A 95 9.94 2.19 9.80
CA GLU A 95 11.19 2.65 9.16
C GLU A 95 11.87 1.59 8.30
N MET A 96 11.43 0.32 8.36
CA MET A 96 11.99 -0.75 7.54
C MET A 96 11.52 -0.61 6.09
N ASN A 97 12.48 -0.57 5.17
CA ASN A 97 12.15 -0.62 3.74
C ASN A 97 11.66 -2.02 3.31
N GLU A 98 10.99 -2.08 2.17
CA GLU A 98 10.39 -3.30 1.63
C GLU A 98 11.43 -4.44 1.50
N GLU A 99 12.63 -4.14 1.00
CA GLU A 99 13.67 -5.17 0.85
C GLU A 99 14.15 -5.70 2.21
N VAL A 100 14.31 -4.85 3.22
CA VAL A 100 14.69 -5.27 4.58
C VAL A 100 13.57 -6.11 5.19
N ARG A 101 12.31 -5.71 5.06
CA ARG A 101 11.16 -6.51 5.50
C ARG A 101 11.12 -7.85 4.79
N PHE A 102 11.23 -7.85 3.46
CA PHE A 102 11.29 -9.09 2.70
C PHE A 102 12.39 -10.01 3.21
N GLN A 103 13.62 -9.50 3.38
CA GLN A 103 14.75 -10.31 3.85
C GLN A 103 14.52 -10.88 5.26
N ASN A 104 13.93 -10.10 6.17
CA ASN A 104 13.61 -10.53 7.52
C ASN A 104 12.52 -11.61 7.50
N HIS A 105 11.41 -11.37 6.80
CA HIS A 105 10.31 -12.32 6.69
C HIS A 105 10.76 -13.61 6.02
N TYR A 106 11.49 -13.51 4.92
CA TYR A 106 11.97 -14.68 4.19
C TYR A 106 12.95 -15.52 4.98
N LYS A 107 13.85 -14.90 5.79
CA LYS A 107 14.71 -15.62 6.74
C LYS A 107 13.92 -16.45 7.76
N VAL A 108 12.77 -15.94 8.22
CA VAL A 108 11.88 -16.71 9.09
C VAL A 108 11.26 -17.85 8.31
N MET A 109 10.73 -17.59 7.11
CA MET A 109 10.10 -18.60 6.25
C MET A 109 11.05 -19.75 5.88
N GLN A 110 12.35 -19.47 5.66
CA GLN A 110 13.37 -20.49 5.39
C GLN A 110 13.61 -21.48 6.54
N ARG A 111 13.15 -21.16 7.76
CA ARG A 111 13.28 -22.04 8.96
C ARG A 111 12.03 -22.91 9.15
N LEU A 112 11.03 -22.79 8.27
CA LEU A 112 9.79 -23.54 8.36
C LEU A 112 9.93 -24.88 7.65
N HIS A 113 9.25 -25.89 8.18
CA HIS A 113 9.32 -27.27 7.71
C HIS A 113 7.93 -27.79 7.30
N THR A 114 7.81 -29.09 7.05
CA THR A 114 6.61 -29.77 6.55
C THR A 114 5.38 -29.67 7.46
N ASP A 115 5.53 -29.20 8.69
CA ASP A 115 4.44 -28.84 9.61
C ASP A 115 3.93 -27.40 9.44
N THR A 116 4.39 -26.72 8.38
CA THR A 116 3.86 -25.43 7.94
C THR A 116 3.18 -25.57 6.59
N LEU A 117 1.97 -25.03 6.46
CA LEU A 117 1.24 -24.90 5.20
C LEU A 117 1.23 -23.43 4.76
N LEU A 118 1.81 -23.14 3.60
CA LEU A 118 1.64 -21.86 2.90
C LEU A 118 0.57 -22.03 1.81
N ILE A 119 -0.52 -21.29 1.90
CA ILE A 119 -1.51 -21.15 0.83
C ILE A 119 -1.16 -19.89 0.05
N LEU A 120 -0.78 -20.06 -1.21
CA LEU A 120 -0.60 -18.96 -2.16
C LEU A 120 -1.83 -18.87 -3.06
N ASP A 121 -2.69 -17.91 -2.76
CA ASP A 121 -3.98 -17.76 -3.46
C ASP A 121 -3.89 -16.76 -4.61
N ASN A 122 -4.67 -17.01 -5.67
CA ASN A 122 -4.79 -16.14 -6.86
C ASN A 122 -3.50 -16.06 -7.72
N PHE A 123 -2.67 -17.10 -7.75
CA PHE A 123 -1.46 -17.13 -8.58
C PHE A 123 -1.83 -17.40 -10.06
N ASN A 124 -2.23 -16.35 -10.77
CA ASN A 124 -2.78 -16.43 -12.14
C ASN A 124 -1.76 -16.07 -13.23
N VAL A 125 -0.47 -16.20 -12.95
CA VAL A 125 0.64 -16.04 -13.90
C VAL A 125 1.33 -17.38 -14.15
N LEU A 126 2.13 -17.46 -15.19
CA LEU A 126 2.92 -18.68 -15.39
C LEU A 126 4.13 -18.66 -14.42
N PRO A 127 4.51 -19.82 -13.85
CA PRO A 127 5.67 -19.90 -12.94
C PRO A 127 7.01 -19.41 -13.51
N LYS A 128 7.13 -19.30 -14.83
CA LYS A 128 8.30 -18.70 -15.49
C LYS A 128 8.33 -17.17 -15.38
N ASP A 129 7.17 -16.55 -15.22
CA ASP A 129 7.00 -15.10 -15.16
C ASP A 129 7.14 -14.58 -13.71
N GLU A 130 7.17 -15.48 -12.71
CA GLU A 130 7.46 -15.20 -11.30
C GLU A 130 8.70 -16.00 -10.84
N PRO A 131 9.91 -15.49 -11.08
CA PRO A 131 11.15 -16.23 -10.80
C PRO A 131 11.33 -16.63 -9.33
N PHE A 132 10.83 -15.82 -8.40
CA PHE A 132 10.96 -16.08 -6.98
C PHE A 132 10.15 -17.29 -6.50
N LEU A 133 9.09 -17.67 -7.21
CA LEU A 133 8.34 -18.89 -6.90
C LEU A 133 9.25 -20.12 -6.83
N LYS A 134 10.24 -20.22 -7.73
CA LYS A 134 11.18 -21.36 -7.74
C LYS A 134 12.05 -21.40 -6.47
N GLU A 135 12.39 -20.24 -5.94
CA GLU A 135 13.14 -20.15 -4.67
C GLU A 135 12.23 -20.54 -3.49
N LEU A 136 11.00 -20.06 -3.48
CA LEU A 136 10.01 -20.39 -2.46
C LEU A 136 9.71 -21.89 -2.41
N MET A 137 9.61 -22.55 -3.59
CA MET A 137 9.38 -24.01 -3.71
C MET A 137 10.56 -24.87 -3.22
N LYS A 138 11.76 -24.30 -2.98
CA LYS A 138 12.91 -25.03 -2.40
C LYS A 138 12.83 -25.14 -0.88
N ASN A 139 11.95 -24.38 -0.23
CA ASN A 139 11.77 -24.45 1.21
C ASN A 139 11.08 -25.75 1.60
N ASP A 140 11.32 -26.22 2.81
CA ASP A 140 10.79 -27.52 3.31
C ASP A 140 9.30 -27.47 3.67
N MET A 141 8.64 -26.30 3.64
CA MET A 141 7.23 -26.16 3.96
C MET A 141 6.32 -26.69 2.85
N GLN A 142 5.05 -26.96 3.18
CA GLN A 142 4.05 -27.38 2.21
C GLN A 142 3.40 -26.16 1.55
N LEU A 143 3.37 -26.16 0.21
CA LEU A 143 2.80 -25.09 -0.61
C LEU A 143 1.53 -25.59 -1.31
N LEU A 144 0.42 -24.87 -1.11
CA LEU A 144 -0.84 -25.08 -1.82
C LEU A 144 -1.16 -23.81 -2.62
N ILE A 145 -1.11 -23.90 -3.94
CA ILE A 145 -1.16 -22.74 -4.84
C ILE A 145 -2.44 -22.78 -5.65
N THR A 146 -3.28 -21.75 -5.59
CA THR A 146 -4.47 -21.67 -6.45
C THR A 146 -4.19 -20.88 -7.71
N SER A 147 -4.62 -21.38 -8.87
CA SER A 147 -4.37 -20.74 -10.17
C SER A 147 -5.53 -20.97 -11.15
N ARG A 148 -5.69 -20.03 -12.11
CA ARG A 148 -6.53 -20.23 -13.30
C ARG A 148 -5.75 -20.88 -14.44
N CYS A 149 -4.42 -20.86 -14.39
CA CYS A 149 -3.56 -21.34 -15.44
C CYS A 149 -3.49 -22.88 -15.44
N LYS A 150 -3.60 -23.50 -16.60
CA LYS A 150 -3.33 -24.95 -16.78
C LYS A 150 -1.81 -25.16 -16.85
N LEU A 151 -1.26 -25.88 -15.90
CA LEU A 151 0.19 -26.05 -15.72
C LEU A 151 0.60 -27.47 -16.11
N LYS A 152 1.36 -27.63 -17.22
CA LYS A 152 1.75 -28.97 -17.73
C LYS A 152 2.89 -29.63 -16.94
N ASN A 153 3.73 -28.85 -16.25
CA ASN A 153 4.96 -29.33 -15.63
C ASN A 153 4.91 -29.31 -14.08
N TYR A 154 3.74 -29.14 -13.51
CA TYR A 154 3.54 -29.09 -12.06
C TYR A 154 2.37 -30.01 -11.68
N ASP A 155 2.49 -30.64 -10.53
CA ASP A 155 1.40 -31.44 -9.99
C ASP A 155 0.21 -30.56 -9.67
N SER A 156 -0.94 -30.89 -10.21
CA SER A 156 -2.15 -30.08 -10.06
C SER A 156 -3.40 -30.93 -9.91
N ILE A 157 -4.35 -30.42 -9.14
CA ILE A 157 -5.71 -30.92 -9.02
C ILE A 157 -6.62 -29.88 -9.68
N GLU A 158 -7.36 -30.31 -10.72
CA GLU A 158 -8.33 -29.44 -11.37
C GLU A 158 -9.67 -29.50 -10.62
N ILE A 159 -10.15 -28.34 -10.17
CA ILE A 159 -11.47 -28.19 -9.57
C ILE A 159 -12.47 -27.96 -10.69
N LYS A 160 -13.42 -28.88 -10.82
CA LYS A 160 -14.51 -28.84 -11.78
C LYS A 160 -15.79 -28.34 -11.13
N GLU A 161 -16.85 -28.19 -11.91
CA GLU A 161 -18.18 -27.86 -11.38
C GLU A 161 -18.62 -28.89 -10.34
N LEU A 162 -19.42 -28.45 -9.37
CA LEU A 162 -20.10 -29.31 -8.43
C LEU A 162 -21.18 -30.12 -9.15
N ASP A 163 -21.52 -31.30 -8.61
CA ASP A 163 -22.64 -32.10 -9.13
C ASP A 163 -23.94 -31.29 -9.08
N LYS A 164 -24.59 -31.13 -10.26
CA LYS A 164 -25.76 -30.25 -10.41
C LYS A 164 -26.97 -30.73 -9.62
N ASP A 165 -27.20 -32.07 -9.57
CA ASP A 165 -28.39 -32.63 -8.98
C ASP A 165 -28.31 -32.81 -7.47
N LYS A 166 -27.10 -32.82 -6.91
CA LYS A 166 -26.86 -32.96 -5.48
C LYS A 166 -26.25 -31.71 -4.85
N GLU A 167 -25.00 -31.41 -5.21
CA GLU A 167 -24.18 -30.42 -4.53
C GLU A 167 -24.62 -28.99 -4.85
N LEU A 168 -24.89 -28.65 -6.14
CA LEU A 168 -25.36 -27.32 -6.51
C LEU A 168 -26.77 -27.04 -6.02
N LYS A 169 -27.68 -28.04 -6.03
CA LYS A 169 -29.00 -27.90 -5.41
C LYS A 169 -28.91 -27.71 -3.90
N GLU A 170 -28.04 -28.47 -3.23
CA GLU A 170 -27.82 -28.32 -1.79
C GLU A 170 -27.27 -26.92 -1.48
N LEU A 171 -26.32 -26.42 -2.28
CA LEU A 171 -25.76 -25.09 -2.18
C LEU A 171 -26.84 -24.00 -2.36
N PHE A 172 -27.66 -24.15 -3.40
CA PHE A 172 -28.79 -23.25 -3.66
C PHE A 172 -29.75 -23.20 -2.47
N TYR A 173 -30.18 -24.36 -1.98
CA TYR A 173 -31.11 -24.46 -0.86
C TYR A 173 -30.52 -24.02 0.48
N LYS A 174 -29.20 -24.01 0.63
CA LYS A 174 -28.55 -23.50 1.82
C LYS A 174 -28.62 -21.98 1.88
N HIS A 175 -28.55 -21.32 0.72
CA HIS A 175 -28.70 -19.88 0.58
C HIS A 175 -30.16 -19.43 0.48
N CYS A 176 -31.04 -20.24 -0.14
CA CYS A 176 -32.47 -19.96 -0.30
C CYS A 176 -33.29 -21.19 0.09
N PRO A 177 -33.57 -21.41 1.38
CA PRO A 177 -34.33 -22.59 1.83
C PRO A 177 -35.77 -22.67 1.30
N SER A 178 -36.40 -21.51 1.02
CA SER A 178 -37.75 -21.40 0.49
C SER A 178 -37.87 -22.00 -0.92
N ALA A 179 -36.80 -21.95 -1.74
CA ALA A 179 -36.75 -22.47 -3.10
C ALA A 179 -36.91 -24.01 -3.20
N LYS A 180 -36.85 -24.76 -2.08
CA LYS A 180 -37.15 -26.19 -2.03
C LYS A 180 -38.58 -26.54 -2.50
N ARG A 181 -39.49 -25.55 -2.54
CA ARG A 181 -40.87 -25.72 -2.98
C ARG A 181 -40.99 -25.93 -4.48
N ASP A 182 -39.99 -25.44 -5.24
CA ASP A 182 -39.96 -25.54 -6.70
C ASP A 182 -38.58 -26.04 -7.19
N PRO A 183 -38.33 -27.36 -7.06
CA PRO A 183 -37.06 -27.97 -7.40
C PRO A 183 -36.78 -27.98 -8.91
N ASP A 184 -37.84 -27.88 -9.73
CA ASP A 184 -37.71 -27.92 -11.20
C ASP A 184 -37.18 -26.57 -11.71
N SER A 185 -37.76 -25.45 -11.26
CA SER A 185 -37.24 -24.12 -11.58
C SER A 185 -35.85 -23.90 -11.02
N VAL A 186 -35.52 -24.38 -9.81
CA VAL A 186 -34.16 -24.36 -9.28
C VAL A 186 -33.17 -25.11 -10.18
N SER A 187 -33.56 -26.30 -10.68
CA SER A 187 -32.71 -27.04 -11.59
C SER A 187 -32.47 -26.29 -12.89
N ALA A 188 -33.51 -25.66 -13.43
CA ALA A 188 -33.43 -24.86 -14.63
C ALA A 188 -32.57 -23.58 -14.44
N ILE A 189 -32.65 -22.92 -13.27
CA ILE A 189 -31.80 -21.79 -12.90
C ILE A 189 -30.32 -22.21 -12.87
N ILE A 190 -30.01 -23.35 -12.23
CA ILE A 190 -28.65 -23.88 -12.13
C ILE A 190 -28.07 -24.15 -13.55
N GLU A 191 -28.88 -24.71 -14.44
CA GLU A 191 -28.50 -24.92 -15.83
C GLU A 191 -28.31 -23.63 -16.61
N GLU A 192 -29.23 -22.66 -16.45
CA GLU A 192 -29.16 -21.36 -17.10
C GLU A 192 -27.89 -20.61 -16.77
N VAL A 193 -27.43 -20.66 -15.50
CA VAL A 193 -26.16 -20.04 -15.07
C VAL A 193 -24.96 -20.97 -15.27
N ASN A 194 -25.03 -21.94 -16.19
CA ASN A 194 -23.98 -22.87 -16.57
C ASN A 194 -23.33 -23.66 -15.42
N CYS A 195 -24.09 -24.01 -14.41
CA CYS A 195 -23.62 -24.75 -13.22
C CYS A 195 -22.42 -24.08 -12.50
N HIS A 196 -22.18 -22.79 -12.74
CA HIS A 196 -21.04 -22.09 -12.18
C HIS A 196 -21.29 -21.72 -10.72
N THR A 197 -20.43 -22.18 -9.81
CA THR A 197 -20.66 -22.10 -8.35
C THR A 197 -20.97 -20.69 -7.85
N LEU A 198 -20.21 -19.65 -8.29
CA LEU A 198 -20.44 -18.27 -7.84
C LEU A 198 -21.79 -17.74 -8.33
N THR A 199 -22.14 -17.98 -9.61
CA THR A 199 -23.42 -17.50 -10.15
C THR A 199 -24.60 -18.21 -9.54
N VAL A 200 -24.49 -19.51 -9.23
CA VAL A 200 -25.49 -20.28 -8.48
C VAL A 200 -25.69 -19.71 -7.07
N CYS A 201 -24.60 -19.40 -6.35
CA CYS A 201 -24.70 -18.75 -5.04
C CYS A 201 -25.40 -17.40 -5.13
N MET A 202 -25.03 -16.56 -6.10
CA MET A 202 -25.63 -15.23 -6.25
C MET A 202 -27.11 -15.32 -6.66
N ALA A 203 -27.48 -16.26 -7.56
CA ALA A 203 -28.87 -16.50 -7.91
C ALA A 203 -29.72 -16.88 -6.70
N ALA A 204 -29.21 -17.80 -5.88
CA ALA A 204 -29.90 -18.19 -4.64
C ALA A 204 -30.04 -17.03 -3.64
N LEU A 205 -28.99 -16.25 -3.43
CA LEU A 205 -28.99 -15.08 -2.54
C LEU A 205 -29.90 -13.96 -3.06
N THR A 206 -29.91 -13.74 -4.37
CA THR A 206 -30.83 -12.78 -5.03
C THR A 206 -32.29 -13.20 -4.83
N LEU A 207 -32.58 -14.47 -5.00
CA LEU A 207 -33.91 -15.03 -4.79
C LEU A 207 -34.39 -14.87 -3.35
N GLU A 208 -33.55 -15.25 -2.38
CA GLU A 208 -33.83 -15.10 -0.95
C GLU A 208 -34.04 -13.64 -0.55
N ALA A 209 -33.25 -12.74 -1.10
CA ALA A 209 -33.29 -11.33 -0.74
C ALA A 209 -34.43 -10.57 -1.40
N SER A 210 -34.77 -10.90 -2.66
CA SER A 210 -35.85 -10.25 -3.42
C SER A 210 -37.23 -10.75 -3.05
N GLY A 211 -37.35 -11.97 -2.53
CA GLY A 211 -38.64 -12.64 -2.28
C GLY A 211 -39.39 -13.04 -3.56
N MET A 212 -38.70 -13.05 -4.71
CA MET A 212 -39.25 -13.54 -5.98
C MET A 212 -39.50 -15.04 -5.92
N GLU A 213 -40.40 -15.56 -6.75
CA GLU A 213 -40.52 -17.00 -6.96
C GLU A 213 -39.43 -17.51 -7.91
N PRO A 214 -38.99 -18.77 -7.79
CA PRO A 214 -37.92 -19.33 -8.64
C PRO A 214 -38.21 -19.22 -10.15
N GLU A 215 -39.47 -19.42 -10.55
CA GLU A 215 -39.89 -19.29 -11.93
C GLU A 215 -39.74 -17.85 -12.47
N GLU A 216 -40.02 -16.84 -11.65
CA GLU A 216 -39.82 -15.43 -12.02
C GLU A 216 -38.35 -15.13 -12.27
N LEU A 217 -37.46 -15.57 -11.37
CA LEU A 217 -36.01 -15.41 -11.55
C LEU A 217 -35.52 -16.11 -12.83
N LEU A 218 -36.04 -17.31 -13.10
CA LEU A 218 -35.70 -18.06 -14.32
C LEU A 218 -36.10 -17.31 -15.60
N GLN A 219 -37.30 -16.71 -15.61
CA GLN A 219 -37.78 -15.93 -16.74
C GLN A 219 -36.93 -14.68 -16.95
N GLU A 220 -36.56 -14.00 -15.89
CA GLU A 220 -35.67 -12.84 -15.95
C GLU A 220 -34.27 -13.24 -16.48
N LEU A 221 -33.68 -14.34 -15.97
CA LEU A 221 -32.42 -14.88 -16.48
C LEU A 221 -32.47 -15.23 -17.97
N ARG A 222 -33.58 -15.75 -18.46
CA ARG A 222 -33.79 -16.06 -19.88
C ARG A 222 -34.05 -14.82 -20.72
N SER A 223 -34.78 -13.82 -20.20
CA SER A 223 -35.13 -12.62 -20.94
C SER A 223 -33.93 -11.75 -21.25
N CYS A 224 -32.94 -11.74 -20.39
CA CYS A 224 -31.67 -11.02 -20.56
C CYS A 224 -30.57 -11.88 -21.22
N GLY A 225 -30.91 -13.13 -21.58
CA GLY A 225 -29.99 -14.09 -22.15
C GLY A 225 -29.50 -13.69 -23.53
N ILE A 226 -28.18 -13.62 -23.68
CA ILE A 226 -27.31 -13.94 -24.85
C ILE A 226 -27.66 -13.26 -26.20
N GLY A 227 -28.83 -12.67 -26.39
CA GLY A 227 -29.31 -12.27 -27.72
C GLY A 227 -28.92 -10.87 -28.19
N GLN A 228 -28.40 -9.97 -27.36
CA GLN A 228 -28.26 -8.56 -27.75
C GLN A 228 -26.84 -8.03 -27.95
N ASN A 229 -25.77 -8.77 -27.61
CA ASN A 229 -24.38 -8.33 -27.80
C ASN A 229 -23.48 -9.37 -28.49
N MET A 230 -24.02 -10.34 -29.19
CA MET A 230 -23.23 -11.39 -29.88
C MET A 230 -22.73 -11.00 -31.29
N GLU A 231 -23.08 -9.84 -31.82
CA GLU A 231 -22.67 -9.45 -33.18
C GLU A 231 -21.20 -8.99 -33.28
N GLU A 232 -20.48 -8.79 -32.17
CA GLU A 232 -19.08 -8.32 -32.20
C GLU A 232 -18.03 -9.39 -31.81
N ILE A 233 -18.42 -10.65 -31.54
CA ILE A 233 -17.48 -11.67 -31.04
C ILE A 233 -17.46 -12.90 -31.94
N GLU A 234 -16.73 -12.80 -33.05
CA GLU A 234 -16.69 -13.88 -34.07
C GLU A 234 -15.65 -14.99 -33.81
N VAL A 235 -14.75 -14.90 -32.80
CA VAL A 235 -13.76 -15.97 -32.56
C VAL A 235 -13.39 -16.05 -31.06
N PHE A 236 -14.06 -16.91 -30.30
CA PHE A 236 -13.59 -17.28 -28.96
C PHE A 236 -13.43 -18.81 -28.83
N LYS A 237 -12.38 -19.22 -28.11
CA LYS A 237 -12.23 -20.60 -27.63
C LYS A 237 -13.26 -20.85 -26.53
N ASP A 238 -13.68 -22.12 -26.35
CA ASP A 238 -14.74 -22.52 -25.40
C ASP A 238 -14.61 -21.92 -23.98
N ASP A 239 -13.40 -21.72 -23.48
CA ASP A 239 -13.13 -21.14 -22.16
C ASP A 239 -13.50 -19.63 -22.09
N GLU A 240 -13.39 -18.86 -23.18
CA GLU A 240 -13.70 -17.42 -23.25
C GLU A 240 -15.20 -17.17 -23.37
N PHE A 241 -15.93 -18.03 -24.07
CA PHE A 241 -17.39 -17.98 -24.17
C PHE A 241 -18.05 -18.23 -22.81
N SER A 242 -17.57 -19.21 -22.06
CA SER A 242 -18.03 -19.52 -20.71
C SER A 242 -17.81 -18.33 -19.76
N TYR A 243 -16.68 -17.64 -19.88
CA TYR A 243 -16.37 -16.45 -19.08
C TYR A 243 -17.30 -15.26 -19.38
N ALA A 244 -17.52 -14.95 -20.65
CA ALA A 244 -18.41 -13.87 -21.08
C ALA A 244 -19.86 -14.11 -20.64
N SER A 245 -20.35 -15.34 -20.75
CA SER A 245 -21.69 -15.73 -20.27
C SER A 245 -21.82 -15.57 -18.76
N MET A 246 -20.80 -16.00 -17.99
CA MET A 246 -20.78 -15.83 -16.53
C MET A 246 -20.82 -14.35 -16.11
N ILE A 247 -20.04 -13.49 -16.76
CA ILE A 247 -20.06 -12.04 -16.50
C ILE A 247 -21.44 -11.46 -16.81
N GLY A 248 -22.08 -11.90 -17.90
CA GLY A 248 -23.46 -11.52 -18.26
C GLY A 248 -24.46 -11.87 -17.16
N HIS A 249 -24.41 -13.09 -16.64
CA HIS A 249 -25.27 -13.52 -15.54
C HIS A 249 -25.01 -12.73 -14.23
N LEU A 250 -23.74 -12.51 -13.87
CA LEU A 250 -23.41 -11.70 -12.69
C LEU A 250 -23.93 -10.27 -12.80
N ARG A 251 -23.74 -9.65 -13.97
CA ARG A 251 -24.26 -8.30 -14.28
C ARG A 251 -25.77 -8.23 -14.09
N MET A 252 -26.48 -9.21 -14.60
CA MET A 252 -27.91 -9.29 -14.49
C MET A 252 -28.38 -9.48 -13.04
N LEU A 253 -27.81 -10.43 -12.31
CA LEU A 253 -28.13 -10.66 -10.92
C LEU A 253 -27.92 -9.41 -10.06
N MET A 254 -26.87 -8.61 -10.36
CA MET A 254 -26.66 -7.31 -9.71
C MET A 254 -27.79 -6.30 -10.04
N LYS A 255 -28.26 -6.27 -11.29
CA LYS A 255 -29.37 -5.38 -11.71
C LYS A 255 -30.71 -5.77 -11.06
N LEU A 256 -30.99 -7.06 -10.93
CA LEU A 256 -32.23 -7.56 -10.31
C LEU A 256 -32.36 -7.20 -8.84
N ASN A 257 -31.27 -7.00 -8.13
CA ASN A 257 -31.29 -6.57 -6.72
C ASN A 257 -31.78 -5.13 -6.52
N ARG A 258 -32.06 -4.38 -7.61
CA ARG A 258 -32.63 -3.02 -7.59
C ARG A 258 -31.94 -2.12 -6.56
N LEU A 259 -30.61 -2.08 -6.63
CA LEU A 259 -29.77 -1.32 -5.70
C LEU A 259 -30.19 0.16 -5.71
N ASN A 260 -30.34 0.75 -4.54
CA ASN A 260 -30.52 2.19 -4.41
C ASN A 260 -29.23 2.96 -4.72
N GLU A 261 -29.30 4.27 -4.90
CA GLU A 261 -28.16 5.11 -5.25
C GLU A 261 -27.01 5.01 -4.23
N ASP A 262 -27.32 4.97 -2.93
CA ASP A 262 -26.31 4.80 -1.89
C ASP A 262 -25.57 3.45 -2.00
N SER A 263 -26.29 2.38 -2.33
CA SER A 263 -25.68 1.05 -2.53
C SER A 263 -24.82 1.00 -3.77
N ILE A 264 -25.24 1.70 -4.84
CA ILE A 264 -24.44 1.85 -6.07
C ILE A 264 -23.16 2.65 -5.77
N ASP A 265 -23.26 3.71 -4.97
CA ASP A 265 -22.09 4.51 -4.59
C ASP A 265 -21.11 3.72 -3.71
N ILE A 266 -21.61 2.96 -2.73
CA ILE A 266 -20.80 2.02 -1.94
C ILE A 266 -20.08 1.03 -2.86
N LEU A 267 -20.79 0.43 -3.82
CA LEU A 267 -20.22 -0.54 -4.75
C LEU A 267 -19.19 0.09 -5.67
N ARG A 268 -19.46 1.30 -6.18
CA ARG A 268 -18.54 2.11 -7.00
C ARG A 268 -17.20 2.31 -6.26
N ASN A 269 -17.25 2.81 -5.05
CA ASN A 269 -16.05 3.08 -4.25
C ASN A 269 -15.32 1.78 -3.86
N LEU A 270 -16.05 0.74 -3.44
CA LEU A 270 -15.44 -0.54 -3.06
C LEU A 270 -14.80 -1.25 -4.26
N SER A 271 -15.30 -1.03 -5.49
CA SER A 271 -14.73 -1.60 -6.70
C SER A 271 -13.32 -1.09 -7.03
N LEU A 272 -12.94 0.07 -6.51
CA LEU A 272 -11.60 0.63 -6.64
C LEU A 272 -10.60 0.05 -5.63
N LEU A 273 -11.08 -0.65 -4.59
CA LEU A 273 -10.25 -1.12 -3.49
C LEU A 273 -9.70 -2.54 -3.75
N PRO A 274 -8.64 -2.96 -3.05
CA PRO A 274 -8.04 -4.27 -3.26
C PRO A 274 -9.01 -5.42 -2.97
N VAL A 275 -8.96 -6.47 -3.79
CA VAL A 275 -9.73 -7.72 -3.58
C VAL A 275 -9.30 -8.50 -2.33
N SER A 276 -8.13 -8.20 -1.77
CA SER A 276 -7.68 -8.68 -0.46
C SER A 276 -8.54 -8.17 0.70
N GLY A 277 -9.30 -7.09 0.45
CA GLY A 277 -10.25 -6.51 1.37
C GLY A 277 -9.71 -5.35 2.19
N VAL A 278 -10.65 -4.58 2.72
CA VAL A 278 -10.39 -3.43 3.60
C VAL A 278 -11.20 -3.56 4.88
N TYR A 279 -10.71 -2.94 5.97
CA TYR A 279 -11.49 -2.93 7.22
C TYR A 279 -12.84 -2.26 7.02
N LYS A 280 -13.90 -2.93 7.42
CA LYS A 280 -15.29 -2.42 7.33
C LYS A 280 -15.45 -1.07 8.04
N SER A 281 -14.74 -0.87 9.17
CA SER A 281 -14.73 0.39 9.91
C SER A 281 -14.00 1.51 9.18
N ALA A 282 -12.87 1.21 8.53
CA ALA A 282 -12.12 2.18 7.74
C ALA A 282 -12.93 2.60 6.51
N PHE A 283 -13.53 1.67 5.80
CA PHE A 283 -14.39 1.93 4.66
C PHE A 283 -15.58 2.81 5.04
N LYS A 284 -16.24 2.54 6.19
CA LYS A 284 -17.30 3.39 6.73
C LYS A 284 -16.83 4.83 6.92
N MET A 285 -15.64 5.02 7.49
CA MET A 285 -15.06 6.33 7.74
C MET A 285 -14.70 7.04 6.44
N TRP A 286 -14.08 6.36 5.49
CA TRP A 286 -13.66 6.95 4.21
C TRP A 286 -14.81 7.44 3.33
N LEU A 287 -16.00 6.83 3.45
CA LEU A 287 -17.21 7.26 2.76
C LEU A 287 -18.16 8.10 3.63
N GLU A 288 -17.78 8.43 4.86
CA GLU A 288 -18.62 9.19 5.81
C GLU A 288 -20.02 8.58 6.01
N LEU A 289 -20.13 7.25 5.94
CA LEU A 289 -21.42 6.58 6.04
C LEU A 289 -22.02 6.73 7.44
N ASP A 290 -23.25 7.22 7.52
CA ASP A 290 -24.01 7.27 8.80
C ASP A 290 -24.18 5.89 9.40
N SER A 291 -24.50 4.89 8.57
CA SER A 291 -24.74 3.52 8.98
C SER A 291 -24.17 2.50 8.00
N LEU A 292 -24.01 1.26 8.47
CA LEU A 292 -23.59 0.13 7.63
C LEU A 292 -24.78 -0.63 7.02
N LYS A 293 -26.00 -0.07 7.03
CA LYS A 293 -27.20 -0.74 6.54
C LYS A 293 -27.05 -1.22 5.10
N ASN A 294 -26.67 -0.31 4.19
CA ASN A 294 -26.54 -0.62 2.76
C ASN A 294 -25.35 -1.57 2.50
N VAL A 295 -24.24 -1.45 3.25
CA VAL A 295 -23.14 -2.41 3.20
C VAL A 295 -23.60 -3.82 3.61
N ASN A 296 -24.38 -3.92 4.71
CA ASN A 296 -24.91 -5.21 5.18
C ASN A 296 -25.95 -5.80 4.21
N GLU A 297 -26.69 -4.96 3.51
CA GLU A 297 -27.62 -5.37 2.45
C GLU A 297 -26.85 -5.97 1.25
N LEU A 298 -25.78 -5.31 0.79
CA LEU A 298 -24.91 -5.84 -0.27
C LEU A 298 -24.21 -7.15 0.14
N ILE A 299 -23.86 -7.31 1.43
CA ILE A 299 -23.37 -8.59 1.97
C ILE A 299 -24.46 -9.66 1.87
N ARG A 300 -25.71 -9.34 2.24
CA ARG A 300 -26.84 -10.27 2.16
C ARG A 300 -27.15 -10.72 0.73
N TYR A 301 -26.95 -9.84 -0.26
CA TYR A 301 -27.06 -10.20 -1.68
C TYR A 301 -25.86 -11.00 -2.21
N GLY A 302 -24.83 -11.23 -1.41
CA GLY A 302 -23.61 -11.92 -1.83
C GLY A 302 -22.71 -11.11 -2.78
N ILE A 303 -23.00 -9.81 -2.95
CA ILE A 303 -22.18 -8.89 -3.76
C ILE A 303 -20.88 -8.56 -3.01
N ILE A 304 -20.98 -8.23 -1.72
CA ILE A 304 -19.83 -8.01 -0.84
C ILE A 304 -19.59 -9.27 -0.01
N SER A 305 -18.36 -9.73 0.02
CA SER A 305 -17.90 -10.77 0.95
C SER A 305 -17.40 -10.12 2.24
N GLU A 306 -17.79 -10.67 3.38
CA GLU A 306 -17.34 -10.22 4.70
C GLU A 306 -16.52 -11.32 5.37
N ASP A 307 -15.32 -10.96 5.80
CA ASP A 307 -14.51 -11.76 6.71
C ASP A 307 -14.75 -11.26 8.14
N THR A 308 -15.56 -12.02 8.89
CA THR A 308 -15.94 -11.65 10.27
C THR A 308 -14.79 -11.78 11.27
N GLU A 309 -13.80 -12.65 11.00
CA GLU A 309 -12.63 -12.83 11.86
C GLU A 309 -11.66 -11.65 11.73
N ASN A 310 -11.38 -11.25 10.49
CA ASN A 310 -10.49 -10.12 10.18
C ASN A 310 -11.23 -8.78 10.14
N LYS A 311 -12.57 -8.78 10.22
CA LYS A 311 -13.43 -7.59 10.14
C LYS A 311 -13.25 -6.81 8.84
N THR A 312 -12.99 -7.52 7.75
CA THR A 312 -12.78 -6.94 6.42
C THR A 312 -13.95 -7.22 5.50
N ILE A 313 -14.09 -6.35 4.49
CA ILE A 313 -15.01 -6.50 3.38
C ILE A 313 -14.25 -6.43 2.06
N ALA A 314 -14.70 -7.20 1.08
CA ALA A 314 -14.09 -7.24 -0.26
C ALA A 314 -15.12 -7.57 -1.33
N LEU A 315 -14.78 -7.28 -2.58
CA LEU A 315 -15.47 -7.84 -3.74
C LEU A 315 -14.72 -9.07 -4.26
N HIS A 316 -15.46 -10.08 -4.68
CA HIS A 316 -14.85 -11.13 -5.48
C HIS A 316 -14.30 -10.52 -6.79
N PRO A 317 -13.14 -10.94 -7.33
CA PRO A 317 -12.54 -10.33 -8.53
C PRO A 317 -13.50 -10.19 -9.72
N LEU A 318 -14.35 -11.19 -9.96
CA LEU A 318 -15.36 -11.12 -11.02
C LEU A 318 -16.47 -10.10 -10.76
N ILE A 319 -16.88 -9.98 -9.49
CA ILE A 319 -17.87 -8.97 -9.09
C ILE A 319 -17.26 -7.57 -9.16
N GLN A 320 -15.99 -7.42 -8.81
CA GLN A 320 -15.26 -6.17 -8.96
C GLN A 320 -15.21 -5.71 -10.42
N GLU A 321 -14.90 -6.62 -11.33
CA GLU A 321 -14.89 -6.34 -12.78
C GLU A 321 -16.25 -5.85 -13.28
N VAL A 322 -17.32 -6.55 -12.90
CA VAL A 322 -18.70 -6.13 -13.24
C VAL A 322 -19.05 -4.78 -12.59
N ALA A 323 -18.69 -4.60 -11.32
CA ALA A 323 -18.96 -3.36 -10.60
C ALA A 323 -18.26 -2.14 -11.25
N ILE A 324 -16.99 -2.28 -11.64
CA ILE A 324 -16.26 -1.23 -12.37
C ILE A 324 -16.96 -0.90 -13.68
N ALA A 325 -17.37 -1.92 -14.45
CA ALA A 325 -18.03 -1.71 -15.73
C ALA A 325 -19.42 -1.06 -15.62
N GLU A 326 -20.20 -1.40 -14.58
CA GLU A 326 -21.56 -0.90 -14.38
C GLU A 326 -21.62 0.45 -13.65
N THR A 327 -20.68 0.71 -12.72
CA THR A 327 -20.72 1.94 -11.90
C THR A 327 -19.81 3.05 -12.42
N ILE A 328 -18.87 2.70 -13.32
CA ILE A 328 -17.96 3.64 -13.99
C ILE A 328 -17.32 4.60 -12.98
N PRO A 329 -16.41 4.11 -12.09
CA PRO A 329 -15.89 4.91 -10.98
C PRO A 329 -15.02 6.06 -11.49
N THR A 330 -15.49 7.29 -11.32
CA THR A 330 -14.77 8.52 -11.70
C THR A 330 -14.13 9.20 -10.48
N VAL A 331 -13.19 10.09 -10.72
CA VAL A 331 -12.57 10.91 -9.66
C VAL A 331 -13.64 11.77 -8.97
N SER A 332 -14.57 12.33 -9.73
CA SER A 332 -15.64 13.18 -9.18
C SER A 332 -16.64 12.38 -8.35
N ASP A 333 -17.05 11.20 -8.81
CA ASP A 333 -17.99 10.36 -8.06
C ASP A 333 -17.39 9.77 -6.78
N CYS A 334 -16.08 9.48 -6.79
CA CYS A 334 -15.37 8.86 -5.64
C CYS A 334 -14.65 9.90 -4.75
N HIS A 335 -14.95 11.20 -4.91
CA HIS A 335 -14.17 12.27 -4.28
C HIS A 335 -14.14 12.21 -2.75
N VAL A 336 -15.20 11.74 -2.08
CA VAL A 336 -15.25 11.62 -0.61
C VAL A 336 -14.17 10.64 -0.12
N MET A 337 -14.13 9.44 -0.69
CA MET A 337 -13.11 8.44 -0.35
C MET A 337 -11.70 8.94 -0.71
N LEU A 338 -11.54 9.53 -1.90
CA LEU A 338 -10.25 10.06 -2.34
C LEU A 338 -9.74 11.17 -1.41
N ASN A 339 -10.63 12.06 -0.94
CA ASN A 339 -10.26 13.13 -0.02
C ASN A 339 -9.78 12.60 1.33
N HIS A 340 -10.43 11.59 1.89
CA HIS A 340 -9.95 10.94 3.12
C HIS A 340 -8.59 10.30 2.94
N LEU A 341 -8.36 9.58 1.84
CA LEU A 341 -7.06 8.99 1.54
C LEU A 341 -6.00 10.06 1.26
N HIS A 342 -6.38 11.18 0.65
CA HIS A 342 -5.51 12.33 0.43
C HIS A 342 -5.05 12.96 1.76
N ILE A 343 -5.97 13.15 2.71
CA ILE A 343 -5.63 13.61 4.06
C ILE A 343 -4.64 12.67 4.75
N ILE A 344 -4.80 11.36 4.61
CA ILE A 344 -3.86 10.37 5.14
C ILE A 344 -2.46 10.55 4.53
N CYS A 345 -2.38 10.79 3.21
CA CYS A 345 -1.10 11.06 2.54
C CYS A 345 -0.44 12.36 3.05
N LEU A 346 -1.22 13.43 3.19
CA LEU A 346 -0.74 14.72 3.70
C LEU A 346 -0.27 14.64 5.16
N ALA A 347 -0.97 13.89 6.00
CA ALA A 347 -0.58 13.64 7.38
C ALA A 347 0.67 12.74 7.51
N HIS A 348 1.28 12.37 6.37
CA HIS A 348 2.44 11.47 6.31
C HIS A 348 2.24 10.16 7.10
N GLY A 349 1.01 9.73 7.22
CA GLY A 349 0.66 8.48 7.89
C GLY A 349 0.94 8.45 9.40
N LEU A 350 1.05 9.59 10.06
CA LEU A 350 1.37 9.67 11.50
C LEU A 350 0.39 8.87 12.37
N ASP A 351 -0.88 8.79 11.96
CA ASP A 351 -1.93 8.07 12.66
C ASP A 351 -2.33 6.73 11.99
N VAL A 352 -1.65 6.32 10.92
CA VAL A 352 -2.01 5.11 10.17
C VAL A 352 -1.38 3.89 10.82
N LYS A 353 -2.18 3.10 11.51
CA LYS A 353 -1.74 1.86 12.16
C LYS A 353 -1.21 0.80 11.18
N ARG A 354 -1.54 0.90 9.89
CA ARG A 354 -1.14 -0.05 8.84
C ARG A 354 -0.91 0.66 7.50
N PRO A 355 0.25 1.29 7.30
CA PRO A 355 0.54 2.06 6.07
C PRO A 355 0.49 1.20 4.80
N VAL A 356 0.88 -0.06 4.87
CA VAL A 356 0.89 -0.99 3.73
C VAL A 356 -0.53 -1.17 3.15
N THR A 357 -1.56 -1.33 3.99
CA THR A 357 -2.95 -1.48 3.51
C THR A 357 -3.43 -0.23 2.77
N VAL A 358 -3.07 0.96 3.24
CA VAL A 358 -3.41 2.22 2.54
C VAL A 358 -2.68 2.30 1.21
N MET A 359 -1.41 1.93 1.14
CA MET A 359 -0.64 1.89 -0.10
C MET A 359 -1.27 0.94 -1.14
N GLU A 360 -1.74 -0.22 -0.72
CA GLU A 360 -2.45 -1.16 -1.62
C GLU A 360 -3.76 -0.56 -2.16
N CYS A 361 -4.51 0.15 -1.32
CA CYS A 361 -5.70 0.88 -1.76
C CYS A 361 -5.36 1.93 -2.83
N LEU A 362 -4.33 2.74 -2.58
CA LEU A 362 -3.89 3.77 -3.52
C LEU A 362 -3.41 3.17 -4.85
N LYS A 363 -2.67 2.06 -4.82
CA LYS A 363 -2.26 1.31 -6.02
C LYS A 363 -3.47 0.79 -6.80
N SER A 364 -4.46 0.22 -6.12
CA SER A 364 -5.67 -0.31 -6.74
C SER A 364 -6.52 0.79 -7.38
N ILE A 365 -6.71 1.91 -6.68
CA ILE A 365 -7.43 3.08 -7.20
C ILE A 365 -6.79 3.57 -8.50
N ASN A 366 -5.47 3.76 -8.53
CA ASN A 366 -4.77 4.24 -9.71
C ASN A 366 -4.93 3.36 -10.95
N ARG A 367 -5.17 2.05 -10.77
CA ARG A 367 -5.37 1.10 -11.87
C ARG A 367 -6.77 1.21 -12.49
N HIS A 368 -7.77 1.55 -11.70
CA HIS A 368 -9.17 1.37 -12.09
C HIS A 368 -9.97 2.67 -12.25
N ILE A 369 -9.53 3.77 -11.63
CA ILE A 369 -10.27 5.02 -11.64
C ILE A 369 -10.25 5.73 -12.99
N ILE A 370 -11.39 6.29 -13.38
CA ILE A 370 -11.55 7.12 -14.58
C ILE A 370 -11.32 8.59 -14.22
N ILE A 371 -10.45 9.24 -14.97
CA ILE A 371 -10.02 10.61 -14.71
C ILE A 371 -10.93 11.60 -15.44
N ASP A 372 -11.96 12.06 -14.78
CA ASP A 372 -12.84 13.14 -15.22
C ASP A 372 -12.42 14.50 -14.65
N ASN A 373 -11.93 14.57 -13.41
CA ASN A 373 -11.35 15.76 -12.79
C ASN A 373 -9.81 15.67 -12.74
N LYS A 374 -9.18 16.16 -13.80
CA LYS A 374 -7.72 16.07 -13.99
C LYS A 374 -6.94 16.89 -12.98
N ALA A 375 -7.40 18.09 -12.64
CA ALA A 375 -6.70 19.02 -11.76
C ALA A 375 -6.61 18.47 -10.33
N TYR A 376 -7.74 18.03 -9.77
CA TYR A 376 -7.77 17.40 -8.46
C TYR A 376 -6.94 16.11 -8.43
N TYR A 377 -7.07 15.28 -9.48
CA TYR A 377 -6.36 14.01 -9.53
C TYR A 377 -4.84 14.19 -9.66
N LEU A 378 -4.39 15.22 -10.40
CA LEU A 378 -2.97 15.57 -10.46
C LEU A 378 -2.43 15.94 -9.07
N LEU A 379 -3.14 16.79 -8.33
CA LEU A 379 -2.77 17.16 -6.97
C LEU A 379 -2.71 15.93 -6.05
N PHE A 380 -3.74 15.09 -6.10
CA PHE A 380 -3.79 13.84 -5.34
C PHE A 380 -2.57 12.93 -5.62
N LEU A 381 -2.19 12.75 -6.90
CA LEU A 381 -1.03 11.95 -7.27
C LEU A 381 0.30 12.56 -6.80
N GLN A 382 0.42 13.89 -6.86
CA GLN A 382 1.62 14.60 -6.39
C GLN A 382 1.80 14.44 -4.87
N ASP A 383 0.72 14.52 -4.12
CA ASP A 383 0.74 14.36 -2.66
C ASP A 383 0.88 12.89 -2.22
N MET A 384 0.54 11.93 -3.08
CA MET A 384 0.83 10.50 -2.86
C MET A 384 2.32 10.19 -2.94
N TYR A 385 3.09 10.86 -3.78
CA TYR A 385 4.48 10.52 -4.04
C TYR A 385 5.35 10.53 -2.76
N PRO A 386 5.34 11.59 -1.93
CA PRO A 386 6.09 11.61 -0.67
C PRO A 386 5.64 10.52 0.32
N TYR A 387 4.37 10.12 0.28
CA TYR A 387 3.86 9.04 1.12
C TYR A 387 4.53 7.69 0.75
N PHE A 388 4.62 7.36 -0.53
CA PHE A 388 5.31 6.15 -1.00
C PHE A 388 6.81 6.21 -0.76
N ASP A 389 7.45 7.37 -0.95
CA ASP A 389 8.86 7.57 -0.67
C ASP A 389 9.18 7.34 0.81
N LYS A 390 8.35 7.87 1.71
CA LYS A 390 8.51 7.68 3.17
C LYS A 390 8.45 6.20 3.58
N TYR A 391 7.55 5.43 3.00
CA TYR A 391 7.37 4.01 3.31
C TYR A 391 8.22 3.09 2.42
N LEU A 392 9.10 3.67 1.59
CA LEU A 392 10.16 3.00 0.84
C LEU A 392 9.66 1.88 -0.10
N ASP A 393 8.52 2.11 -0.75
CA ASP A 393 8.13 1.30 -1.91
C ASP A 393 9.05 1.62 -3.08
N THR A 394 9.86 0.67 -3.53
CA THR A 394 10.95 0.94 -4.48
C THR A 394 10.50 0.99 -5.94
N ASP A 395 9.40 0.35 -6.30
CA ASP A 395 8.97 0.20 -7.70
C ASP A 395 7.80 1.11 -8.08
N TYR A 396 6.82 1.25 -7.18
CA TYR A 396 5.61 2.00 -7.46
C TYR A 396 5.83 3.51 -7.69
N PRO A 397 6.79 4.20 -7.07
CA PRO A 397 7.12 5.58 -7.40
C PRO A 397 7.38 5.82 -8.89
N SER A 398 7.96 4.83 -9.60
CA SER A 398 8.17 4.92 -11.06
C SER A 398 6.84 4.92 -11.82
N GLU A 399 5.93 4.00 -11.48
CA GLU A 399 4.58 3.95 -12.07
C GLU A 399 3.78 5.23 -11.76
N LEU A 400 3.93 5.75 -10.53
CA LEU A 400 3.25 6.97 -10.10
C LEU A 400 3.74 8.19 -10.87
N VAL A 401 5.05 8.31 -11.11
CA VAL A 401 5.63 9.38 -11.93
C VAL A 401 5.12 9.29 -13.38
N GLU A 402 5.04 8.10 -13.95
CA GLU A 402 4.45 7.90 -15.29
C GLU A 402 2.97 8.30 -15.32
N ARG A 403 2.22 7.98 -14.25
CA ARG A 403 0.81 8.36 -14.13
C ARG A 403 0.63 9.87 -14.00
N ILE A 404 1.46 10.55 -13.21
CA ILE A 404 1.49 12.02 -13.11
C ILE A 404 1.74 12.65 -14.49
N GLU A 405 2.76 12.17 -15.20
CA GLU A 405 3.07 12.66 -16.55
C GLU A 405 1.92 12.44 -17.54
N TYR A 406 1.26 11.28 -17.46
CA TYR A 406 0.08 10.98 -18.28
C TYR A 406 -1.07 11.97 -18.03
N VAL A 407 -1.39 12.26 -16.75
CA VAL A 407 -2.44 13.23 -16.40
C VAL A 407 -2.08 14.64 -16.90
N MET A 408 -0.82 15.05 -16.74
CA MET A 408 -0.35 16.33 -17.26
C MET A 408 -0.49 16.42 -18.78
N ASN A 409 -0.19 15.35 -19.51
CA ASN A 409 -0.36 15.31 -20.97
C ASN A 409 -1.84 15.44 -21.36
N LEU A 410 -2.77 14.75 -20.64
CA LEU A 410 -4.21 14.88 -20.85
C LEU A 410 -4.73 16.32 -20.62
N MET A 411 -4.12 17.06 -19.67
CA MET A 411 -4.45 18.47 -19.43
C MET A 411 -3.93 19.36 -20.57
N SER A 412 -2.72 19.09 -21.06
CA SER A 412 -2.11 19.86 -22.16
C SER A 412 -2.88 19.74 -23.48
N ASP A 413 -3.40 18.56 -23.81
CA ASP A 413 -4.17 18.32 -25.03
C ASP A 413 -5.56 18.94 -24.98
N SER A 414 -6.15 19.03 -23.79
CA SER A 414 -7.45 19.72 -23.59
C SER A 414 -7.35 21.24 -23.75
N GLY A 415 -6.18 21.84 -23.46
CA GLY A 415 -5.91 23.28 -23.59
C GLY A 415 -5.85 23.78 -25.03
N LYS A 416 -5.54 22.89 -26.00
CA LYS A 416 -5.48 23.26 -27.43
C LYS A 416 -6.85 23.45 -28.08
N SER A 417 -7.92 23.03 -27.44
CA SER A 417 -9.31 23.12 -27.97
C SER A 417 -10.11 24.30 -27.46
N ASN A 418 -9.64 25.07 -26.46
CA ASN A 418 -10.39 26.18 -25.86
C ASN A 418 -9.56 27.45 -25.65
N GLU A 419 -9.10 28.09 -26.73
CA GLU A 419 -8.65 29.48 -26.67
C GLU A 419 -9.84 30.42 -26.89
N THR A 420 -10.77 30.50 -25.96
CA THR A 420 -11.69 31.66 -25.79
C THR A 420 -12.49 31.52 -24.50
N SER A 421 -11.98 32.01 -23.36
CA SER A 421 -12.85 32.68 -22.35
C SER A 421 -12.03 33.19 -21.15
N LYS A 422 -12.31 34.42 -20.89
CA LYS A 422 -11.95 35.46 -19.95
C LYS A 422 -11.61 35.06 -18.50
N SER A 423 -10.66 35.86 -17.96
CA SER A 423 -10.31 36.03 -16.55
C SER A 423 -11.50 36.11 -15.58
N CYS A 424 -11.45 35.37 -14.46
CA CYS A 424 -12.27 35.63 -13.28
C CYS A 424 -11.43 35.67 -12.01
N ASN A 425 -11.81 36.58 -11.12
CA ASN A 425 -11.16 36.98 -9.88
C ASN A 425 -11.20 35.87 -8.80
N SER A 426 -10.13 35.76 -8.02
CA SER A 426 -10.00 34.89 -6.86
C SER A 426 -10.68 35.45 -5.62
N ASP A 427 -11.52 34.65 -4.96
CA ASP A 427 -12.00 34.92 -3.60
C ASP A 427 -11.09 34.26 -2.55
N LYS A 428 -10.96 34.98 -1.44
CA LYS A 428 -10.04 34.71 -0.32
C LYS A 428 -10.65 33.71 0.69
N SER A 429 -10.71 32.44 0.38
CA SER A 429 -10.92 31.40 1.39
C SER A 429 -10.09 30.17 1.03
N GLY A 430 -9.21 29.74 1.92
CA GLY A 430 -8.12 28.79 1.67
C GLY A 430 -8.50 27.31 1.53
N THR A 431 -9.66 27.02 0.97
CA THR A 431 -10.03 25.67 0.49
C THR A 431 -10.17 25.72 -1.04
N PRO A 432 -9.53 24.81 -1.79
CA PRO A 432 -9.69 24.78 -3.25
C PRO A 432 -11.16 24.50 -3.57
N ASP A 433 -11.79 25.44 -4.26
CA ASP A 433 -13.13 25.25 -4.81
C ASP A 433 -13.06 24.18 -5.92
N ILE A 434 -13.65 23.02 -5.66
CA ILE A 434 -13.63 21.81 -6.51
C ILE A 434 -14.35 22.06 -7.87
N THR A 435 -15.01 23.21 -8.04
CA THR A 435 -15.88 23.50 -9.19
C THR A 435 -15.21 24.26 -10.35
N GLN A 436 -13.95 24.72 -10.22
CA GLN A 436 -13.25 25.40 -11.32
C GLN A 436 -12.15 24.53 -11.92
N GLU A 437 -12.43 23.90 -13.06
CA GLU A 437 -11.43 23.28 -13.93
C GLU A 437 -10.45 24.31 -14.47
N THR A 438 -9.35 24.56 -13.77
CA THR A 438 -8.20 25.22 -14.38
C THR A 438 -7.36 24.13 -15.06
N ASN A 439 -7.62 23.88 -16.34
CA ASN A 439 -6.81 22.94 -17.18
C ASN A 439 -5.39 23.46 -17.47
N HIS A 440 -4.81 24.27 -16.59
CA HIS A 440 -3.51 24.87 -16.80
C HIS A 440 -2.46 24.22 -15.89
N ILE A 441 -1.46 23.58 -16.52
CA ILE A 441 -0.31 23.01 -15.81
C ILE A 441 0.60 24.16 -15.38
N SER A 442 0.80 24.32 -14.08
CA SER A 442 1.64 25.35 -13.51
C SER A 442 3.15 25.04 -13.68
N ALA A 443 4.00 26.04 -13.47
CA ALA A 443 5.45 25.81 -13.38
C ALA A 443 5.80 24.94 -12.16
N CYS A 444 5.01 25.00 -11.08
CA CYS A 444 5.14 24.17 -9.90
C CYS A 444 4.93 22.68 -10.24
N ASP A 445 3.87 22.32 -10.95
CA ASP A 445 3.60 20.93 -11.35
C ASP A 445 4.75 20.34 -12.19
N LYS A 446 5.30 21.14 -13.11
CA LYS A 446 6.45 20.75 -13.92
C LYS A 446 7.72 20.57 -13.10
N ALA A 447 7.93 21.43 -12.11
CA ALA A 447 9.08 21.33 -11.21
C ALA A 447 8.99 20.10 -10.32
N LEU A 448 7.82 19.80 -9.74
CA LEU A 448 7.56 18.59 -8.95
C LEU A 448 7.78 17.31 -9.78
N LEU A 449 7.27 17.26 -11.01
CA LEU A 449 7.54 16.11 -11.90
C LEU A 449 9.03 15.91 -12.15
N LEU A 450 9.80 16.99 -12.30
CA LEU A 450 11.26 16.90 -12.49
C LEU A 450 11.97 16.45 -11.21
N ASP A 451 11.49 16.88 -10.04
CA ASP A 451 11.97 16.43 -8.73
C ASP A 451 11.80 14.91 -8.59
N TYR A 452 10.59 14.41 -8.75
CA TYR A 452 10.29 12.98 -8.65
C TYR A 452 11.10 12.14 -9.66
N LYS A 453 11.22 12.61 -10.91
CA LYS A 453 12.09 11.98 -11.91
C LYS A 453 13.57 12.02 -11.54
N ALA A 454 14.02 12.99 -10.76
CA ALA A 454 15.41 13.05 -10.28
C ALA A 454 15.61 12.08 -9.10
N GLN A 455 14.66 11.97 -8.18
CA GLN A 455 14.70 11.02 -7.07
C GLN A 455 14.80 9.57 -7.56
N LEU A 456 14.07 9.20 -8.62
CA LEU A 456 14.13 7.86 -9.23
C LEU A 456 15.51 7.49 -9.82
N LEU A 457 16.43 8.45 -9.96
CA LEU A 457 17.80 8.20 -10.44
C LEU A 457 18.78 7.83 -9.33
N PHE A 458 18.43 8.06 -8.05
CA PHE A 458 19.31 7.76 -6.91
C PHE A 458 19.62 6.27 -6.75
N PRO A 459 18.65 5.35 -6.78
CA PRO A 459 18.92 3.91 -6.71
C PRO A 459 19.84 3.43 -7.84
N ARG A 460 19.77 4.10 -9.02
CA ARG A 460 20.61 3.81 -10.19
C ARG A 460 21.99 4.47 -10.12
N LYS A 461 22.27 5.27 -9.09
CA LYS A 461 23.51 6.04 -8.90
C LYS A 461 23.78 7.06 -10.02
N GLU A 462 22.74 7.49 -10.72
CA GLU A 462 22.81 8.46 -11.83
C GLU A 462 22.76 9.91 -11.33
N TYR A 463 23.61 10.26 -10.38
CA TYR A 463 23.56 11.55 -9.67
C TYR A 463 23.76 12.77 -10.59
N ASP A 464 24.58 12.68 -11.65
CA ASP A 464 24.77 13.81 -12.58
C ASP A 464 23.50 14.10 -13.38
N ASN A 465 22.73 13.06 -13.73
CA ASN A 465 21.43 13.21 -14.39
C ASN A 465 20.37 13.76 -13.42
N ALA A 466 20.40 13.34 -12.17
CA ALA A 466 19.56 13.89 -11.12
C ALA A 466 19.84 15.38 -10.91
N ILE A 467 21.11 15.80 -10.76
CA ILE A 467 21.51 17.20 -10.62
C ILE A 467 21.01 18.06 -11.80
N LYS A 468 21.09 17.55 -13.04
CA LYS A 468 20.56 18.28 -14.20
C LYS A 468 19.05 18.51 -14.12
N LYS A 469 18.30 17.51 -13.63
CA LYS A 469 16.84 17.62 -13.46
C LYS A 469 16.49 18.58 -12.32
N TYR A 470 17.18 18.49 -11.18
CA TYR A 470 16.99 19.42 -10.06
C TYR A 470 17.25 20.86 -10.44
N LYS A 471 18.34 21.15 -11.17
CA LYS A 471 18.61 22.51 -11.66
C LYS A 471 17.49 23.05 -12.54
N LYS A 472 16.90 22.22 -13.39
CA LYS A 472 15.75 22.64 -14.21
C LYS A 472 14.50 22.88 -13.34
N ALA A 473 14.27 22.02 -12.36
CA ALA A 473 13.16 22.15 -11.43
C ALA A 473 13.29 23.42 -10.58
N ILE A 474 14.47 23.68 -10.03
CA ILE A 474 14.78 24.91 -9.26
C ILE A 474 14.52 26.15 -10.10
N ALA A 475 15.03 26.21 -11.32
CA ALA A 475 14.83 27.36 -12.20
C ALA A 475 13.35 27.64 -12.51
N LEU A 476 12.53 26.59 -12.69
CA LEU A 476 11.07 26.72 -12.87
C LEU A 476 10.41 27.23 -11.60
N MET A 477 10.80 26.71 -10.45
CA MET A 477 10.20 27.07 -9.15
C MET A 477 10.57 28.48 -8.71
N GLU A 478 11.85 28.89 -8.89
CA GLU A 478 12.29 30.26 -8.62
C GLU A 478 11.55 31.29 -9.49
N ASN A 479 11.31 30.96 -10.77
CA ASN A 479 10.55 31.84 -11.66
C ASN A 479 9.07 31.92 -11.22
N TYR A 480 8.49 30.80 -10.81
CA TYR A 480 7.13 30.76 -10.26
C TYR A 480 7.04 31.57 -8.95
N HIS A 481 8.02 31.40 -8.07
CA HIS A 481 8.08 32.12 -6.80
C HIS A 481 8.17 33.65 -6.99
N LYS A 482 8.99 34.15 -7.92
CA LYS A 482 9.10 35.58 -8.24
C LYS A 482 7.77 36.22 -8.64
N THR A 483 6.87 35.45 -9.24
CA THR A 483 5.55 35.90 -9.68
C THR A 483 4.44 35.66 -8.67
N ASN A 484 4.66 34.78 -7.67
CA ASN A 484 3.66 34.31 -6.70
C ASN A 484 4.24 34.25 -5.26
N THR A 485 4.81 35.35 -4.80
CA THR A 485 5.56 35.45 -3.51
C THR A 485 4.77 35.09 -2.25
N ALA A 486 3.46 34.96 -2.33
CA ALA A 486 2.59 34.62 -1.19
C ALA A 486 2.00 33.20 -1.28
N ASP A 487 2.42 32.36 -2.22
CA ASP A 487 1.89 31.01 -2.38
C ASP A 487 2.70 29.99 -1.58
N ALA A 488 2.10 29.45 -0.51
CA ALA A 488 2.69 28.40 0.34
C ALA A 488 3.09 27.14 -0.48
N ARG A 489 2.43 26.87 -1.59
CA ARG A 489 2.72 25.74 -2.48
C ARG A 489 4.07 25.84 -3.20
N SER A 490 4.68 27.03 -3.28
CA SER A 490 6.02 27.19 -3.85
C SER A 490 7.14 27.05 -2.82
N ALA A 491 6.85 27.30 -1.55
CA ALA A 491 7.83 27.38 -0.47
C ALA A 491 8.50 26.03 -0.16
N ASN A 492 7.70 25.03 0.20
CA ASN A 492 8.20 23.70 0.55
C ASN A 492 8.89 23.01 -0.63
N PRO A 493 8.29 22.97 -1.84
CA PRO A 493 8.97 22.38 -3.00
C PRO A 493 10.30 23.03 -3.33
N LEU A 494 10.43 24.36 -3.28
CA LEU A 494 11.70 25.03 -3.60
C LEU A 494 12.80 24.69 -2.57
N SER A 495 12.48 24.73 -1.28
CA SER A 495 13.41 24.30 -0.23
C SER A 495 13.82 22.83 -0.38
N ASN A 496 12.84 21.95 -0.63
CA ASN A 496 13.09 20.51 -0.82
C ASN A 496 13.98 20.24 -2.05
N LEU A 497 13.78 20.96 -3.15
CA LEU A 497 14.62 20.85 -4.34
C LEU A 497 16.08 21.20 -4.04
N HIS A 498 16.34 22.27 -3.29
CA HIS A 498 17.70 22.64 -2.88
C HIS A 498 18.31 21.59 -1.93
N ASN A 499 17.51 21.01 -1.05
CA ASN A 499 17.95 19.93 -0.17
C ASN A 499 18.27 18.65 -0.97
N ASN A 500 17.41 18.25 -1.89
CA ASN A 500 17.59 17.06 -2.72
C ASN A 500 18.81 17.17 -3.64
N ILE A 501 19.04 18.33 -4.26
CA ILE A 501 20.24 18.54 -5.09
C ILE A 501 21.52 18.55 -4.25
N SER A 502 21.47 19.07 -3.01
CA SER A 502 22.61 19.01 -2.08
C SER A 502 23.01 17.56 -1.79
N THR A 503 22.03 16.69 -1.55
CA THR A 503 22.25 15.26 -1.37
C THR A 503 22.93 14.64 -2.61
N ALA A 504 22.48 14.99 -3.82
CA ALA A 504 23.09 14.50 -5.06
C ALA A 504 24.55 14.99 -5.22
N TYR A 505 24.85 16.23 -4.84
CA TYR A 505 26.21 16.75 -4.82
C TYR A 505 27.09 16.02 -3.80
N LEU A 506 26.53 15.69 -2.63
CA LEU A 506 27.26 14.95 -1.60
C LEU A 506 27.69 13.56 -2.12
N PHE A 507 26.79 12.82 -2.76
CA PHE A 507 27.15 11.53 -3.38
C PHE A 507 28.18 11.66 -4.50
N ARG A 508 28.29 12.83 -5.12
CA ARG A 508 29.35 13.16 -6.09
C ARG A 508 30.62 13.72 -5.43
N LYS A 509 30.70 13.79 -4.10
CA LYS A 509 31.80 14.37 -3.32
C LYS A 509 32.07 15.85 -3.64
N LYS A 510 31.05 16.59 -4.04
CA LYS A 510 31.06 18.03 -4.30
C LYS A 510 30.50 18.77 -3.09
N LEU A 511 31.35 18.89 -2.05
CA LEU A 511 30.93 19.35 -0.74
C LEU A 511 30.57 20.82 -0.70
N GLU A 512 31.34 21.68 -1.36
CA GLU A 512 31.10 23.13 -1.39
C GLU A 512 29.74 23.43 -2.04
N GLU A 513 29.43 22.77 -3.17
CA GLU A 513 28.14 22.90 -3.82
C GLU A 513 27.00 22.36 -2.94
N ALA A 514 27.22 21.22 -2.26
CA ALA A 514 26.21 20.65 -1.37
C ALA A 514 25.87 21.59 -0.22
N VAL A 515 26.87 22.15 0.46
CA VAL A 515 26.70 23.11 1.56
C VAL A 515 26.04 24.41 1.06
N SER A 516 26.42 24.90 -0.12
CA SER A 516 25.80 26.10 -0.71
C SER A 516 24.31 25.91 -0.96
N GLU A 517 23.91 24.75 -1.52
CA GLU A 517 22.48 24.45 -1.78
C GLU A 517 21.69 24.31 -0.48
N LEU A 518 22.27 23.71 0.56
CA LEU A 518 21.63 23.62 1.88
C LEU A 518 21.37 24.97 2.52
N LYS A 519 22.38 25.87 2.48
CA LYS A 519 22.23 27.24 2.96
C LYS A 519 21.11 27.96 2.22
N THR A 520 20.97 27.70 0.92
CA THR A 520 19.86 28.23 0.10
C THR A 520 18.52 27.64 0.53
N ALA A 521 18.44 26.31 0.69
CA ALA A 521 17.23 25.63 1.17
C ALA A 521 16.72 26.21 2.49
N PHE A 522 17.66 26.42 3.42
CA PHE A 522 17.36 27.00 4.71
C PHE A 522 16.89 28.45 4.60
N THR A 523 17.57 29.27 3.79
CA THR A 523 17.22 30.69 3.59
C THR A 523 15.80 30.83 3.04
N VAL A 524 15.48 30.04 2.01
CA VAL A 524 14.13 29.98 1.43
C VAL A 524 13.10 29.64 2.51
N ARG A 525 13.36 28.62 3.31
CA ARG A 525 12.40 28.17 4.32
C ARG A 525 12.21 29.20 5.44
N ARG A 526 13.29 29.85 5.89
CA ARG A 526 13.24 30.93 6.88
C ARG A 526 12.42 32.13 6.39
N GLU A 527 12.55 32.50 5.11
CA GLU A 527 11.75 33.54 4.47
C GLU A 527 10.25 33.21 4.55
N TYR A 528 9.85 31.99 4.17
CA TYR A 528 8.47 31.57 4.20
C TYR A 528 7.92 31.37 5.63
N ALA A 529 8.74 30.92 6.56
CA ALA A 529 8.35 30.84 7.97
C ALA A 529 8.10 32.23 8.57
N SER A 530 8.89 33.25 8.20
CA SER A 530 8.66 34.62 8.61
C SER A 530 7.34 35.20 8.07
N LEU A 531 6.82 34.64 6.99
CA LEU A 531 5.52 34.97 6.41
C LEU A 531 4.36 34.14 7.02
N GLY A 532 4.64 33.22 7.96
CA GLY A 532 3.65 32.33 8.56
C GLY A 532 3.12 31.25 7.63
N LEU A 533 3.83 30.95 6.55
CA LEU A 533 3.41 30.01 5.51
C LEU A 533 3.87 28.56 5.78
N ILE A 534 4.90 28.35 6.61
CA ILE A 534 5.45 27.04 6.98
C ILE A 534 6.02 27.04 8.40
N GLU A 535 6.18 25.85 9.00
CA GLU A 535 6.86 25.67 10.28
C GLU A 535 8.38 25.50 10.13
N ASN A 536 9.17 26.03 11.08
CA ASN A 536 10.64 26.05 11.01
C ASN A 536 11.32 24.68 11.28
N ASN A 537 10.64 23.78 12.00
CA ASN A 537 11.30 22.61 12.61
C ASN A 537 11.86 21.57 11.62
N ASP A 538 11.20 21.30 10.50
CA ASP A 538 11.60 20.22 9.58
C ASP A 538 12.93 20.48 8.86
N THR A 539 13.27 21.74 8.62
CA THR A 539 14.51 22.08 7.88
C THR A 539 15.75 21.83 8.72
N LEU A 540 15.65 22.11 10.01
CA LEU A 540 16.76 21.91 10.92
C LEU A 540 17.10 20.42 11.05
N GLN A 541 16.08 19.56 11.17
CA GLN A 541 16.26 18.10 11.23
C GLN A 541 16.87 17.55 9.95
N GLN A 542 16.43 18.02 8.77
CA GLN A 542 17.01 17.60 7.49
C GLN A 542 18.48 18.04 7.38
N THR A 543 18.80 19.24 7.83
CA THR A 543 20.18 19.78 7.85
C THR A 543 21.06 18.99 8.81
N LEU A 544 20.57 18.63 9.99
CA LEU A 544 21.27 17.78 10.94
C LEU A 544 21.45 16.34 10.44
N SER A 545 20.49 15.80 9.70
CA SER A 545 20.64 14.49 9.04
C SER A 545 21.77 14.48 8.04
N LEU A 546 21.99 15.59 7.32
CA LEU A 546 23.13 15.73 6.44
C LEU A 546 24.45 15.86 7.21
N ALA A 547 24.47 16.58 8.33
CA ALA A 547 25.65 16.62 9.19
C ALA A 547 26.04 15.21 9.65
N ASN A 548 25.05 14.38 10.02
CA ASN A 548 25.27 12.95 10.33
C ASN A 548 25.89 12.18 9.15
N MET A 549 25.36 12.34 7.95
CA MET A 549 25.92 11.69 6.75
C MET A 549 27.37 12.09 6.49
N LEU A 550 27.70 13.35 6.67
CA LEU A 550 29.08 13.87 6.55
C LEU A 550 30.00 13.26 7.61
N VAL A 551 29.54 13.15 8.86
CA VAL A 551 30.28 12.48 9.93
C VAL A 551 30.56 11.01 9.58
N GLN A 552 29.57 10.29 9.11
CA GLN A 552 29.71 8.88 8.68
C GLN A 552 30.68 8.74 7.51
N ASN A 553 30.70 9.70 6.58
CA ASN A 553 31.62 9.73 5.46
C ASN A 553 33.02 10.28 5.82
N LYS A 554 33.25 10.64 7.08
CA LYS A 554 34.50 11.21 7.61
C LYS A 554 34.86 12.60 7.06
N GLU A 555 33.88 13.32 6.56
CA GLU A 555 34.02 14.69 6.06
C GLU A 555 33.74 15.69 7.20
N TYR A 556 34.63 15.66 8.21
CA TYR A 556 34.42 16.30 9.49
C TYR A 556 34.40 17.84 9.45
N ASP A 557 35.17 18.47 8.55
CA ASP A 557 35.21 19.93 8.45
C ASP A 557 33.90 20.47 7.88
N SER A 558 33.39 19.82 6.84
CA SER A 558 32.08 20.16 6.27
C SER A 558 30.92 19.86 7.22
N ALA A 559 31.02 18.77 8.01
CA ALA A 559 30.05 18.48 9.04
C ALA A 559 30.02 19.59 10.11
N LEU A 560 31.19 20.06 10.55
CA LEU A 560 31.27 21.16 11.53
C LEU A 560 30.69 22.45 10.98
N GLU A 561 30.93 22.81 9.73
CA GLU A 561 30.34 24.00 9.11
C GLU A 561 28.80 23.95 9.12
N ILE A 562 28.22 22.78 8.85
CA ILE A 562 26.77 22.60 8.92
C ILE A 562 26.27 22.66 10.38
N ILE A 563 26.97 22.02 11.31
CA ILE A 563 26.61 22.04 12.72
C ILE A 563 26.67 23.46 13.27
N ASP A 564 27.70 24.25 12.94
CA ASP A 564 27.84 25.66 13.33
C ASP A 564 26.68 26.50 12.80
N PHE A 565 26.27 26.24 11.56
CA PHE A 565 25.11 26.87 10.96
C PHE A 565 23.80 26.51 11.68
N CYS A 566 23.59 25.21 11.98
CA CYS A 566 22.42 24.77 12.75
C CYS A 566 22.38 25.40 14.15
N GLU A 567 23.51 25.41 14.86
CA GLU A 567 23.60 25.98 16.21
C GLU A 567 23.29 27.49 16.23
N SER A 568 23.84 28.25 15.27
CA SER A 568 23.55 29.68 15.16
C SER A 568 22.05 29.95 14.96
N THR A 569 21.40 29.08 14.20
CA THR A 569 19.96 29.16 13.96
C THR A 569 19.14 28.81 15.18
N ILE A 570 19.54 27.76 15.91
CA ILE A 570 18.91 27.34 17.17
C ILE A 570 18.97 28.43 18.20
N ASP A 571 20.15 29.08 18.34
CA ASP A 571 20.35 30.18 19.26
C ASP A 571 19.44 31.38 18.96
N GLU A 572 19.22 31.67 17.67
CA GLU A 572 18.36 32.80 17.27
C GLU A 572 16.86 32.55 17.47
N VAL A 573 16.39 31.32 17.30
CA VAL A 573 14.96 31.00 17.12
C VAL A 573 14.37 30.18 18.29
N MET A 574 15.10 29.22 18.83
CA MET A 574 14.54 28.16 19.69
C MET A 574 15.20 28.09 21.09
N GLY A 575 16.40 28.63 21.26
CA GLY A 575 17.21 28.45 22.47
C GLY A 575 17.82 27.05 22.58
N ARG A 576 18.72 26.84 23.55
CA ARG A 576 19.57 25.63 23.64
C ARG A 576 18.94 24.44 24.36
N ASN A 577 17.71 24.54 24.80
CA ASN A 577 17.04 23.43 25.50
C ASN A 577 16.07 22.68 24.54
N ASN A 578 16.61 22.12 23.47
CA ASN A 578 15.86 21.34 22.49
C ASN A 578 16.70 20.19 21.94
N LEU A 579 16.04 19.21 21.31
CA LEU A 579 16.65 17.99 20.78
C LEU A 579 17.73 18.30 19.72
N ASP A 580 17.49 19.29 18.87
CA ASP A 580 18.35 19.62 17.75
C ASP A 580 19.69 20.20 18.23
N TYR A 581 19.66 21.00 19.31
CA TYR A 581 20.90 21.45 19.99
C TYR A 581 21.67 20.26 20.59
N GLY A 582 20.96 19.33 21.24
CA GLY A 582 21.56 18.10 21.75
C GLY A 582 22.25 17.30 20.65
N MET A 583 21.66 17.22 19.45
CA MET A 583 22.24 16.57 18.28
C MET A 583 23.50 17.31 17.75
N CYS A 584 23.49 18.64 17.74
CA CYS A 584 24.69 19.43 17.39
C CYS A 584 25.86 19.08 18.32
N GLU A 585 25.63 19.10 19.62
CA GLU A 585 26.62 18.73 20.62
C GLU A 585 27.09 17.27 20.47
N PHE A 586 26.18 16.34 20.24
CA PHE A 586 26.51 14.93 20.01
C PHE A 586 27.45 14.75 18.81
N TYR A 587 27.13 15.35 17.64
CA TYR A 587 27.98 15.22 16.45
C TYR A 587 29.35 15.89 16.64
N ARG A 588 29.44 17.03 17.33
CA ARG A 588 30.73 17.63 17.69
C ARG A 588 31.55 16.68 18.56
N GLY A 589 30.90 16.06 19.54
CA GLY A 589 31.54 15.06 20.41
C GLY A 589 32.08 13.86 19.65
N VAL A 590 31.29 13.31 18.70
CA VAL A 590 31.70 12.21 17.83
C VAL A 590 32.87 12.60 16.93
N ILE A 591 32.84 13.78 16.34
CA ILE A 591 33.94 14.30 15.50
C ILE A 591 35.22 14.46 16.33
N ALA A 592 35.13 15.08 17.51
CA ALA A 592 36.28 15.25 18.42
C ALA A 592 36.85 13.88 18.89
N TYR A 593 35.96 12.90 19.17
CA TYR A 593 36.38 11.54 19.50
C TYR A 593 37.19 10.91 18.35
N THR A 594 36.71 11.00 17.13
CA THR A 594 37.39 10.44 15.96
C THR A 594 38.72 11.13 15.64
N ARG A 595 38.81 12.44 15.91
CA ARG A 595 40.03 13.25 15.77
C ARG A 595 41.00 13.07 16.94
N SER A 596 40.73 12.15 17.86
CA SER A 596 41.57 11.90 19.04
C SER A 596 41.75 13.13 19.96
N GLN A 597 40.67 13.89 20.14
CA GLN A 597 40.61 15.06 21.02
C GLN A 597 39.74 14.75 22.27
N PRO A 598 40.24 13.94 23.25
CA PRO A 598 39.41 13.37 24.29
C PRO A 598 38.72 14.36 25.21
N VAL A 599 39.37 15.48 25.52
CA VAL A 599 38.81 16.52 26.43
C VAL A 599 37.63 17.22 25.74
N ILE A 600 37.80 17.56 24.47
CA ILE A 600 36.74 18.22 23.66
C ILE A 600 35.56 17.25 23.44
N ALA A 601 35.87 16.00 23.12
CA ALA A 601 34.87 14.96 22.95
C ALA A 601 34.03 14.74 24.22
N GLU A 602 34.70 14.64 25.38
CA GLU A 602 34.04 14.49 26.69
C GLU A 602 33.07 15.64 26.96
N GLN A 603 33.53 16.87 26.75
CA GLN A 603 32.73 18.06 27.01
C GLN A 603 31.45 18.06 26.17
N HIS A 604 31.57 17.89 24.85
CA HIS A 604 30.41 17.90 23.94
C HIS A 604 29.46 16.73 24.21
N LEU A 605 29.98 15.51 24.44
CA LEU A 605 29.13 14.36 24.72
C LEU A 605 28.37 14.51 26.05
N LEU A 606 28.99 15.09 27.08
CA LEU A 606 28.31 15.38 28.37
C LEU A 606 27.25 16.47 28.21
N ASN A 607 27.51 17.49 27.39
CA ASN A 607 26.51 18.52 27.06
C ASN A 607 25.30 17.90 26.32
N ALA A 608 25.56 17.07 25.32
CA ALA A 608 24.52 16.36 24.59
C ALA A 608 23.64 15.50 25.53
N ASP A 609 24.28 14.72 26.40
CA ASP A 609 23.59 13.86 27.36
C ASP A 609 22.70 14.68 28.31
N ALA A 610 23.22 15.80 28.82
CA ALA A 610 22.46 16.70 29.69
C ALA A 610 21.22 17.30 29.00
N VAL A 611 21.35 17.65 27.71
CA VAL A 611 20.24 18.18 26.92
C VAL A 611 19.20 17.09 26.63
N PHE A 612 19.63 15.89 26.24
CA PHE A 612 18.73 14.77 25.98
C PHE A 612 17.94 14.38 27.22
N HIS A 613 18.60 14.34 28.39
CA HIS A 613 17.91 14.10 29.65
C HIS A 613 16.92 15.24 30.03
N ALA A 614 17.26 16.49 29.78
CA ALA A 614 16.39 17.61 30.07
C ALA A 614 15.14 17.67 29.17
N VAL A 615 15.31 17.33 27.89
CA VAL A 615 14.22 17.41 26.89
C VAL A 615 13.30 16.19 26.94
N MET A 616 13.85 15.01 27.31
CA MET A 616 13.11 13.75 27.32
C MET A 616 12.80 13.25 28.75
N ASN A 617 12.38 14.14 29.62
CA ASN A 617 12.15 13.91 31.07
C ASN A 617 11.30 12.67 31.41
N GLU A 618 10.57 12.07 30.49
CA GLU A 618 9.70 10.91 30.70
C GLU A 618 10.29 9.58 30.23
N ASN A 619 11.41 9.59 29.51
CA ASN A 619 12.05 8.36 29.04
C ASN A 619 13.57 8.45 29.06
N PRO A 620 14.23 8.12 30.19
CA PRO A 620 15.70 8.11 30.31
C PRO A 620 16.38 7.06 29.43
N ASP A 621 15.66 6.05 28.92
CA ASP A 621 16.17 4.98 28.08
C ASP A 621 16.05 5.26 26.57
N ASN A 622 16.02 6.54 26.18
CA ASN A 622 15.97 6.90 24.77
C ASN A 622 17.27 6.56 24.01
N ASP A 623 17.16 6.32 22.72
CA ASP A 623 18.28 5.89 21.87
C ASP A 623 19.40 6.93 21.75
N TYR A 624 19.10 8.21 21.92
CA TYR A 624 20.09 9.30 21.89
C TYR A 624 21.00 9.26 23.12
N SER A 625 20.44 9.13 24.30
CA SER A 625 21.21 8.98 25.55
C SER A 625 22.03 7.70 25.55
N LYS A 626 21.46 6.57 25.06
CA LYS A 626 22.20 5.30 24.87
C LYS A 626 23.38 5.46 23.92
N SER A 627 23.19 6.14 22.80
CA SER A 627 24.27 6.39 21.84
C SER A 627 25.36 7.27 22.43
N THR A 628 24.99 8.30 23.16
CA THR A 628 25.93 9.20 23.86
C THR A 628 26.72 8.45 24.92
N ALA A 629 26.05 7.61 25.71
CA ALA A 629 26.68 6.77 26.73
C ALA A 629 27.70 5.78 26.12
N ARG A 630 27.39 5.18 24.97
CA ARG A 630 28.33 4.28 24.25
C ARG A 630 29.60 5.01 23.81
N TYR A 631 29.49 6.23 23.30
CA TYR A 631 30.66 7.02 22.91
C TYR A 631 31.47 7.47 24.13
N LEU A 632 30.85 7.88 25.23
CA LEU A 632 31.52 8.21 26.48
C LEU A 632 32.24 7.00 27.07
N TYR A 633 31.59 5.82 27.08
CA TYR A 633 32.22 4.57 27.49
C TYR A 633 33.47 4.26 26.65
N SER A 634 33.33 4.30 25.32
CA SER A 634 34.44 4.05 24.40
C SER A 634 35.58 5.05 24.60
N LEU A 635 35.24 6.31 24.87
CA LEU A 635 36.21 7.37 25.16
C LEU A 635 37.02 7.07 26.45
N TYR A 636 36.32 6.70 27.51
CA TYR A 636 37.00 6.37 28.80
C TYR A 636 37.81 5.11 28.71
N MET A 637 37.34 4.10 28.01
CA MET A 637 38.12 2.88 27.77
C MET A 637 39.40 3.17 26.96
N ARG A 638 39.32 4.02 25.94
CA ARG A 638 40.45 4.34 25.07
C ARG A 638 41.51 5.22 25.74
N TRP A 639 41.10 6.15 26.62
CA TRP A 639 42.01 7.09 27.26
C TRP A 639 42.20 6.86 28.78
N GLY A 640 41.77 5.69 29.31
CA GLY A 640 42.08 5.27 30.68
C GLY A 640 41.43 6.08 31.78
N LYS A 641 40.34 6.82 31.51
CA LYS A 641 39.57 7.52 32.56
C LYS A 641 38.64 6.53 33.28
N SER A 642 38.45 6.74 34.61
CA SER A 642 37.46 5.99 35.38
C SER A 642 36.05 6.33 34.93
N LEU A 643 35.21 5.31 34.70
CA LEU A 643 33.81 5.46 34.34
C LEU A 643 33.04 6.14 35.48
N ARG A 644 32.18 7.11 35.14
CA ARG A 644 31.22 7.68 36.09
C ARG A 644 30.09 6.70 36.33
N SER A 645 29.64 6.56 37.58
CA SER A 645 28.62 5.57 37.99
C SER A 645 27.31 5.65 37.18
N ASN A 646 26.92 6.85 36.74
CA ASN A 646 25.70 7.02 35.93
C ASN A 646 25.78 6.49 34.50
N ILE A 647 26.98 6.28 33.96
CA ILE A 647 27.18 5.72 32.61
C ILE A 647 27.04 4.20 32.63
N ILE A 648 27.39 3.55 33.75
CA ILE A 648 27.30 2.10 33.92
C ILE A 648 25.84 1.62 33.90
N ILE A 649 24.92 2.39 34.49
CA ILE A 649 23.50 2.01 34.59
C ILE A 649 22.83 1.90 33.21
N HIS A 650 23.24 2.73 32.24
CA HIS A 650 22.67 2.71 30.89
C HIS A 650 23.25 1.61 29.95
N ILE A 651 24.41 1.05 30.28
CA ILE A 651 25.07 0.02 29.47
C ILE A 651 24.59 -1.38 29.85
N ASP A 652 24.26 -1.62 31.13
CA ASP A 652 23.78 -2.93 31.60
C ASP A 652 22.31 -3.20 31.25
N SER A 653 21.55 -2.18 30.80
CA SER A 653 20.15 -2.30 30.35
C SER A 653 19.99 -2.42 28.82
N SER A 654 21.05 -2.41 28.06
CA SER A 654 21.11 -2.56 26.60
C SER A 654 21.82 -3.86 26.20
#